data_3c260821844340e6d4a256a52ed1029b
#
_entry.id   3c260821844340e6d4a256a52ed1029b
#
_cell.length_a   1.000
_cell.length_b   1.000
_cell.length_c   1.000
_cell.angle_alpha   90.00
_cell.angle_beta   90.00
_cell.angle_gamma   90.00
#
_symmetry.space_group_name_H-M   'P 1'
#
loop_
_entity.id
_entity.type
_entity.pdbx_description
1 polymer ?
#
loop_
_entity_poly.entity_id
_entity_poly.type
_entity_poly.pdbx_seq_one_letter_code
_entity_poly.pdbx_strand_id
1 'polypeptide(L)'
;MANDDCCATQLIDGHAEFNVAGLDSFIRTVNLASCGLSYAVVAIMGPQSSGKSTLMNHLFHTSFREMDAFRGRSQTTKGIWIAKCVGNEPSTIAMDLEGTDGRERGEDDTAFEKQSALFALAISDIVLINMITGIIWDGIRKPEAHQHTPLCEFFNVEVTALSSYEDKEDKFKEEVAQLRQRFFHSIAPGGLAGDRRGVVPASAFSISAQQIWKVMVATVRCEEIANEKLNQLRSDKGWLELEEAIELGPVRGFGEKLSSIIDACLSQYDEEAIFFDEAVRNAKQKQLESKALDLVYPAYTTLLGHIRSKALDDFKTKLEQSLNNGEGFASSVRTWTQSTMLEFDKASADAAIRQANWGASKVRDKLHRDIDSHTSSVCSAKLLEITTNFEKKLAKALAEPVESLFEAGGKDSWLSIRELLKRETETAVSEFSASVAGFELDEETVGRMQQSLRDYARKVVENKARDEAGKILIRMKDRFSTVFNHDNDSLPRVWTGKEDIRAITRDARSASLKLLSDMAAIRLDEKPDRIESALYSSLIDKTSAATSSQYLTREASVDPLASSTWEEVSPEDVLITPVQCKALWRQFQGETEYTVTQAISAQEAYKRSNNWLPPPWAIMAMVILGFNEFMMLLKNPLYLMFIFVAYLLGKAIWVQMDIAGEFRHGTLPGLLSISSKFLPTVMNLIKRLAEEAQGNQTPQESQGSTSQTQIFRNHVHKPDSVSNSISNVSSVGSSVDDNEYSTANLSHRRRTNAPEAEFS
;
A
#
# COMPACT_ATOMS: atom_id res chain seq x y z
N MET A 1 -36.11 48.29 -68.72
CA MET A 1 -36.11 47.92 -67.33
C MET A 1 -36.32 46.42 -67.32
N ALA A 2 -35.23 45.66 -67.29
CA ALA A 2 -35.28 44.18 -67.11
C ALA A 2 -35.77 43.93 -65.73
N ASN A 3 -36.80 43.09 -65.58
CA ASN A 3 -37.21 42.54 -64.28
C ASN A 3 -36.01 41.82 -63.68
N ASP A 4 -35.40 42.46 -62.71
CA ASP A 4 -34.44 41.74 -61.78
C ASP A 4 -35.28 40.85 -60.85
N ASP A 5 -35.98 39.87 -61.45
CA ASP A 5 -36.64 38.84 -60.65
C ASP A 5 -35.58 38.08 -59.90
N CYS A 6 -35.68 38.12 -58.59
CA CYS A 6 -34.83 37.41 -57.65
C CYS A 6 -34.95 35.92 -57.96
N CYS A 7 -33.99 35.39 -58.72
CA CYS A 7 -33.97 34.00 -59.15
C CYS A 7 -33.45 33.12 -58.02
N ALA A 8 -34.35 32.44 -57.34
CA ALA A 8 -33.96 31.38 -56.32
C ALA A 8 -34.07 30.01 -56.99
N THR A 9 -33.07 29.18 -56.76
CA THR A 9 -32.99 27.81 -57.31
C THR A 9 -32.59 26.82 -56.17
N GLN A 10 -33.23 25.66 -56.16
CA GLN A 10 -32.86 24.59 -55.31
C GLN A 10 -31.59 23.93 -55.85
N LEU A 11 -30.50 24.01 -55.07
CA LEU A 11 -29.19 23.43 -55.41
C LEU A 11 -29.12 21.96 -55.06
N ILE A 12 -29.63 21.63 -53.89
CA ILE A 12 -29.69 20.26 -53.38
C ILE A 12 -31.09 20.05 -52.82
N ASP A 13 -31.70 18.96 -53.20
CA ASP A 13 -33.08 18.69 -52.78
C ASP A 13 -33.16 18.05 -51.38
N GLY A 14 -34.38 17.77 -50.91
CA GLY A 14 -34.58 17.09 -49.62
C GLY A 14 -34.11 15.62 -49.59
N HIS A 15 -33.72 15.02 -50.69
CA HIS A 15 -33.17 13.66 -50.81
C HIS A 15 -31.66 13.64 -51.01
N ALA A 16 -30.99 14.80 -50.81
CA ALA A 16 -29.57 14.99 -51.02
C ALA A 16 -29.09 14.86 -52.48
N GLU A 17 -30.02 14.99 -53.44
CA GLU A 17 -29.66 14.99 -54.86
C GLU A 17 -29.22 16.40 -55.30
N PHE A 18 -28.08 16.45 -56.01
CA PHE A 18 -27.52 17.70 -56.52
C PHE A 18 -28.16 18.08 -57.82
N ASN A 19 -28.80 19.23 -57.90
CA ASN A 19 -29.51 19.71 -59.08
C ASN A 19 -28.54 20.45 -60.04
N VAL A 20 -27.82 19.70 -60.87
CA VAL A 20 -26.86 20.25 -61.86
C VAL A 20 -27.55 21.14 -62.86
N ALA A 21 -28.69 20.70 -63.42
CA ALA A 21 -29.44 21.47 -64.46
C ALA A 21 -29.97 22.79 -63.90
N GLY A 22 -30.45 22.76 -62.63
CA GLY A 22 -30.94 24.00 -61.99
C GLY A 22 -29.77 24.96 -61.70
N LEU A 23 -28.63 24.48 -61.26
CA LEU A 23 -27.44 25.30 -61.00
C LEU A 23 -26.92 25.93 -62.33
N ASP A 24 -26.79 25.15 -63.38
CA ASP A 24 -26.33 25.64 -64.68
C ASP A 24 -27.30 26.67 -65.30
N SER A 25 -28.62 26.48 -65.13
CA SER A 25 -29.63 27.46 -65.51
C SER A 25 -29.52 28.76 -64.71
N PHE A 26 -29.35 28.61 -63.37
CA PHE A 26 -29.11 29.71 -62.44
C PHE A 26 -27.88 30.54 -62.83
N ILE A 27 -26.74 29.93 -63.06
CA ILE A 27 -25.47 30.56 -63.43
C ILE A 27 -25.64 31.39 -64.75
N ARG A 28 -26.34 30.82 -65.69
CA ARG A 28 -26.63 31.50 -66.95
C ARG A 28 -27.59 32.72 -66.77
N THR A 29 -28.66 32.52 -65.98
CA THR A 29 -29.65 33.56 -65.73
C THR A 29 -29.07 34.75 -64.99
N VAL A 30 -28.23 34.49 -63.99
CA VAL A 30 -27.60 35.56 -63.20
C VAL A 30 -26.31 36.10 -63.81
N ASN A 31 -25.89 35.54 -65.00
CA ASN A 31 -24.63 35.84 -65.67
C ASN A 31 -23.38 35.73 -64.79
N LEU A 32 -23.36 34.74 -63.90
CA LEU A 32 -22.30 34.57 -62.93
C LEU A 32 -20.94 34.33 -63.58
N ALA A 33 -20.90 33.55 -64.66
CA ALA A 33 -19.68 33.21 -65.39
C ALA A 33 -18.81 34.41 -65.79
N SER A 34 -19.47 35.57 -66.03
CA SER A 34 -18.81 36.83 -66.42
C SER A 34 -18.08 37.52 -65.25
N CYS A 35 -18.36 37.13 -64.01
CA CYS A 35 -17.76 37.75 -62.79
C CYS A 35 -16.33 37.36 -62.56
N GLY A 36 -15.79 36.29 -63.22
CA GLY A 36 -14.46 35.80 -63.00
C GLY A 36 -14.22 35.38 -61.53
N LEU A 37 -13.33 36.07 -60.82
CA LEU A 37 -13.10 35.89 -59.36
C LEU A 37 -13.86 36.92 -58.50
N SER A 38 -14.59 37.90 -59.15
CA SER A 38 -15.29 38.99 -58.46
C SER A 38 -16.72 38.58 -58.08
N TYR A 39 -16.85 37.48 -57.34
CA TYR A 39 -18.09 37.02 -56.71
C TYR A 39 -17.89 36.59 -55.32
N ALA A 40 -18.90 36.53 -54.48
CA ALA A 40 -18.88 35.98 -53.14
C ALA A 40 -20.07 35.01 -52.97
N VAL A 41 -19.83 33.98 -52.18
CA VAL A 41 -20.84 33.02 -51.69
C VAL A 41 -21.03 33.18 -50.19
N VAL A 42 -22.27 33.44 -49.77
CA VAL A 42 -22.64 33.61 -48.36
C VAL A 42 -23.68 32.58 -48.03
N ALA A 43 -23.35 31.68 -47.13
CA ALA A 43 -24.26 30.65 -46.62
C ALA A 43 -24.82 31.01 -45.25
N ILE A 44 -26.05 30.52 -44.96
CA ILE A 44 -26.61 30.59 -43.61
C ILE A 44 -26.98 29.21 -43.11
N MET A 45 -26.58 28.90 -41.87
CA MET A 45 -26.91 27.65 -41.17
C MET A 45 -27.42 27.94 -39.74
N GLY A 46 -28.12 27.01 -39.15
CA GLY A 46 -28.62 27.08 -37.76
C GLY A 46 -29.92 26.30 -37.57
N PRO A 47 -30.48 26.29 -36.36
CA PRO A 47 -31.66 25.52 -36.01
C PRO A 47 -32.87 25.80 -36.91
N GLN A 48 -33.76 24.82 -37.00
CA GLN A 48 -35.04 25.02 -37.68
C GLN A 48 -35.83 26.16 -37.01
N SER A 49 -36.56 26.95 -37.79
CA SER A 49 -37.38 28.07 -37.29
C SER A 49 -36.60 29.21 -36.59
N SER A 50 -35.29 29.29 -36.79
CA SER A 50 -34.45 30.37 -36.21
C SER A 50 -34.49 31.69 -37.03
N GLY A 51 -35.31 31.81 -38.08
CA GLY A 51 -35.40 33.01 -38.91
C GLY A 51 -34.30 33.15 -39.96
N LYS A 52 -33.63 32.07 -40.36
CA LYS A 52 -32.55 32.08 -41.37
C LYS A 52 -32.97 32.70 -42.70
N SER A 53 -34.04 32.17 -43.31
CA SER A 53 -34.55 32.63 -44.57
C SER A 53 -35.01 34.09 -44.48
N THR A 54 -35.67 34.49 -43.40
CA THR A 54 -36.09 35.89 -43.14
C THR A 54 -34.86 36.80 -43.03
N LEU A 55 -33.84 36.42 -42.33
CA LEU A 55 -32.59 37.19 -42.24
C LEU A 55 -31.95 37.36 -43.62
N MET A 56 -31.85 36.28 -44.42
CA MET A 56 -31.26 36.32 -45.75
C MET A 56 -32.10 37.25 -46.71
N ASN A 57 -33.43 37.16 -46.63
CA ASN A 57 -34.30 38.02 -47.45
C ASN A 57 -34.14 39.50 -47.09
N HIS A 58 -34.05 39.84 -45.79
CA HIS A 58 -33.82 41.22 -45.37
C HIS A 58 -32.38 41.68 -45.62
N LEU A 59 -31.40 40.81 -45.50
CA LEU A 59 -29.98 41.15 -45.63
C LEU A 59 -29.57 41.33 -47.11
N PHE A 60 -30.04 40.45 -47.99
CA PHE A 60 -29.57 40.38 -49.38
C PHE A 60 -30.66 40.59 -50.40
N HIS A 61 -31.91 40.97 -49.99
CA HIS A 61 -33.09 41.15 -50.86
C HIS A 61 -33.35 39.90 -51.71
N THR A 62 -33.20 38.74 -51.12
CA THR A 62 -33.55 37.46 -51.74
C THR A 62 -35.02 37.14 -51.54
N SER A 63 -35.51 36.08 -52.18
CA SER A 63 -36.92 35.65 -52.10
C SER A 63 -37.01 34.19 -51.63
N PHE A 64 -36.21 33.82 -50.60
CA PHE A 64 -36.36 32.51 -49.99
C PHE A 64 -37.72 32.39 -49.31
N ARG A 65 -38.27 31.20 -49.30
CA ARG A 65 -39.56 30.93 -48.67
C ARG A 65 -39.46 31.08 -47.17
N GLU A 66 -40.24 31.99 -46.62
CA GLU A 66 -40.32 32.22 -45.20
C GLU A 66 -41.40 31.38 -44.49
N MET A 67 -41.29 31.16 -43.24
CA MET A 67 -42.28 30.45 -42.42
C MET A 67 -43.52 31.40 -42.23
N ASP A 68 -44.69 30.89 -42.54
CA ASP A 68 -45.94 31.57 -42.18
C ASP A 68 -46.38 31.12 -40.79
N ALA A 69 -46.14 31.95 -39.80
CA ALA A 69 -46.46 31.68 -38.37
C ALA A 69 -47.95 31.35 -38.16
N PHE A 70 -48.85 31.82 -39.05
CA PHE A 70 -50.31 31.58 -38.99
C PHE A 70 -50.73 30.22 -39.52
N ARG A 71 -49.88 29.54 -40.31
CA ARG A 71 -50.16 28.22 -40.92
C ARG A 71 -49.54 27.07 -40.21
N GLY A 72 -48.87 27.34 -39.10
CA GLY A 72 -48.17 26.33 -38.26
C GLY A 72 -46.65 26.23 -38.52
N ARG A 73 -45.92 25.67 -37.57
CA ARG A 73 -44.45 25.49 -37.61
C ARG A 73 -44.09 24.24 -38.40
N SER A 74 -44.25 24.28 -39.75
CA SER A 74 -43.71 23.22 -40.62
C SER A 74 -42.38 23.63 -41.22
N GLN A 75 -41.59 22.63 -41.61
CA GLN A 75 -40.30 22.84 -42.27
C GLN A 75 -40.53 23.62 -43.59
N THR A 76 -39.88 24.81 -43.71
CA THR A 76 -40.07 25.70 -44.81
C THR A 76 -39.02 25.50 -45.92
N THR A 77 -37.74 25.40 -45.48
CA THR A 77 -36.63 25.18 -46.40
C THR A 77 -36.30 23.67 -46.35
N LYS A 78 -36.40 22.98 -47.48
CA LYS A 78 -35.94 21.59 -47.65
C LYS A 78 -34.73 21.60 -48.56
N GLY A 79 -33.64 20.96 -48.13
CA GLY A 79 -32.38 20.94 -48.85
C GLY A 79 -31.62 22.27 -48.79
N ILE A 80 -30.90 22.58 -49.86
CA ILE A 80 -30.10 23.80 -49.98
C ILE A 80 -30.62 24.64 -51.18
N TRP A 81 -30.92 25.90 -50.92
CA TRP A 81 -31.36 26.83 -51.89
C TRP A 81 -30.33 27.94 -52.12
N ILE A 82 -30.20 28.40 -53.37
CA ILE A 82 -29.33 29.51 -53.75
C ILE A 82 -30.14 30.64 -54.42
N ALA A 83 -29.75 31.88 -54.20
CA ALA A 83 -30.33 33.04 -54.85
C ALA A 83 -29.25 34.12 -55.12
N LYS A 84 -29.44 34.92 -56.11
CA LYS A 84 -28.60 36.10 -56.32
C LYS A 84 -29.04 37.25 -55.42
N CYS A 85 -28.06 37.84 -54.75
CA CYS A 85 -28.28 39.01 -53.90
C CYS A 85 -28.48 40.27 -54.82
N VAL A 86 -29.45 41.05 -54.49
CA VAL A 86 -29.77 42.27 -55.28
C VAL A 86 -29.11 43.49 -54.65
N GLY A 87 -28.37 44.24 -55.44
CA GLY A 87 -27.76 45.51 -55.01
C GLY A 87 -26.47 45.39 -54.24
N ASN A 88 -25.82 44.18 -54.19
CA ASN A 88 -24.52 43.98 -53.59
C ASN A 88 -23.40 43.94 -54.64
N GLU A 89 -22.33 44.65 -54.39
CA GLU A 89 -21.04 44.47 -55.06
C GLU A 89 -19.99 43.93 -54.06
N PRO A 90 -19.28 42.83 -54.33
CA PRO A 90 -19.29 42.03 -55.56
C PRO A 90 -20.57 41.22 -55.72
N SER A 91 -20.76 40.64 -56.95
CA SER A 91 -21.89 39.73 -57.21
C SER A 91 -21.96 38.66 -56.16
N THR A 92 -22.95 38.68 -55.28
CA THR A 92 -23.07 37.79 -54.14
C THR A 92 -24.17 36.74 -54.36
N ILE A 93 -23.86 35.50 -54.10
CA ILE A 93 -24.79 34.37 -54.05
C ILE A 93 -25.13 34.09 -52.62
N ALA A 94 -26.37 34.15 -52.23
CA ALA A 94 -26.89 33.74 -50.94
C ALA A 94 -27.26 32.24 -50.99
N MET A 95 -26.93 31.51 -49.98
CA MET A 95 -27.25 30.10 -49.83
C MET A 95 -28.00 29.88 -48.51
N ASP A 96 -29.23 29.40 -48.59
CA ASP A 96 -30.09 29.09 -47.46
C ASP A 96 -30.12 27.57 -47.25
N LEU A 97 -29.63 27.14 -46.11
CA LEU A 97 -29.57 25.72 -45.72
C LEU A 97 -30.81 25.32 -44.94
N GLU A 98 -31.22 24.09 -45.15
CA GLU A 98 -32.20 23.43 -44.30
C GLU A 98 -31.83 23.58 -42.82
N GLY A 99 -32.82 23.81 -41.97
CA GLY A 99 -32.57 23.97 -40.51
C GLY A 99 -32.15 22.68 -39.86
N THR A 100 -31.16 22.79 -38.99
CA THR A 100 -30.75 21.67 -38.11
C THR A 100 -31.80 21.44 -37.02
N ASP A 101 -31.79 20.27 -36.37
CA ASP A 101 -32.73 19.85 -35.31
C ASP A 101 -34.21 19.72 -35.77
N GLY A 102 -34.45 19.49 -37.07
CA GLY A 102 -35.77 19.28 -37.64
C GLY A 102 -36.34 17.90 -37.27
N ARG A 103 -37.41 17.86 -36.46
CA ARG A 103 -38.09 16.59 -36.06
C ARG A 103 -38.75 15.85 -37.23
N GLU A 104 -38.89 16.48 -38.40
CA GLU A 104 -39.59 15.92 -39.57
C GLU A 104 -38.76 14.85 -40.29
N ARG A 105 -37.44 14.81 -40.10
CA ARG A 105 -36.55 13.81 -40.74
C ARG A 105 -36.24 12.57 -39.87
N GLY A 106 -36.66 12.56 -38.60
CA GLY A 106 -36.35 11.49 -37.66
C GLY A 106 -35.00 11.65 -36.97
N GLU A 107 -34.72 10.82 -35.94
CA GLU A 107 -33.48 10.90 -35.13
C GLU A 107 -32.24 10.45 -35.90
N ASP A 108 -32.41 9.73 -37.05
CA ASP A 108 -31.30 9.12 -37.79
C ASP A 108 -30.71 9.99 -38.92
N ASP A 109 -31.32 11.14 -39.28
CA ASP A 109 -30.89 11.93 -40.44
C ASP A 109 -29.91 13.08 -40.14
N THR A 110 -29.01 12.85 -39.18
CA THR A 110 -27.88 13.77 -38.89
C THR A 110 -26.85 13.80 -40.03
N ALA A 111 -26.91 12.85 -40.97
CA ALA A 111 -26.00 12.75 -42.10
C ALA A 111 -26.16 13.92 -43.07
N PHE A 112 -27.41 14.23 -43.47
CA PHE A 112 -27.71 15.36 -44.38
C PHE A 112 -27.32 16.70 -43.74
N GLU A 113 -27.57 16.88 -42.45
CA GLU A 113 -27.17 18.09 -41.73
C GLU A 113 -25.66 18.29 -41.77
N LYS A 114 -24.88 17.23 -41.47
CA LYS A 114 -23.41 17.26 -41.55
C LYS A 114 -22.91 17.53 -42.97
N GLN A 115 -23.49 16.86 -43.97
CA GLN A 115 -23.13 17.08 -45.38
C GLN A 115 -23.39 18.51 -45.80
N SER A 116 -24.57 19.05 -45.49
CA SER A 116 -24.96 20.41 -45.81
C SER A 116 -24.08 21.47 -45.16
N ALA A 117 -23.76 21.27 -43.86
CA ALA A 117 -22.87 22.17 -43.13
C ALA A 117 -21.45 22.15 -43.70
N LEU A 118 -20.89 20.97 -43.96
CA LEU A 118 -19.55 20.80 -44.57
C LEU A 118 -19.51 21.39 -45.98
N PHE A 119 -20.56 21.18 -46.74
CA PHE A 119 -20.68 21.74 -48.10
C PHE A 119 -20.70 23.27 -48.06
N ALA A 120 -21.51 23.87 -47.18
CA ALA A 120 -21.54 25.30 -47.01
C ALA A 120 -20.18 25.89 -46.62
N LEU A 121 -19.50 25.26 -45.68
CA LEU A 121 -18.13 25.63 -45.25
C LEU A 121 -17.12 25.52 -46.41
N ALA A 122 -17.27 24.53 -47.28
CA ALA A 122 -16.31 24.28 -48.37
C ALA A 122 -16.51 25.23 -49.60
N ILE A 123 -17.72 25.69 -49.88
CA ILE A 123 -17.98 26.50 -51.06
C ILE A 123 -18.28 27.97 -50.78
N SER A 124 -18.49 28.35 -49.52
CA SER A 124 -18.83 29.71 -49.14
C SER A 124 -17.62 30.51 -48.70
N ASP A 125 -17.57 31.76 -49.06
CA ASP A 125 -16.59 32.73 -48.58
C ASP A 125 -16.93 33.19 -47.16
N ILE A 126 -18.23 33.27 -46.86
CA ILE A 126 -18.75 33.70 -45.55
C ILE A 126 -19.88 32.77 -45.14
N VAL A 127 -19.86 32.31 -43.91
CA VAL A 127 -20.90 31.47 -43.30
C VAL A 127 -21.54 32.22 -42.15
N LEU A 128 -22.82 32.47 -42.22
CA LEU A 128 -23.63 33.02 -41.13
C LEU A 128 -24.15 31.86 -40.29
N ILE A 129 -23.80 31.84 -39.03
CA ILE A 129 -24.28 30.84 -38.06
C ILE A 129 -25.30 31.53 -37.16
N ASN A 130 -26.57 31.17 -37.34
CA ASN A 130 -27.65 31.75 -36.55
C ASN A 130 -27.80 31.04 -35.19
N MET A 131 -26.72 31.09 -34.35
CA MET A 131 -26.67 30.59 -32.96
C MET A 131 -25.34 30.99 -32.28
N ILE A 132 -25.22 30.72 -30.98
CA ILE A 132 -24.03 31.05 -30.19
C ILE A 132 -22.94 29.96 -30.37
N THR A 133 -21.80 30.30 -30.97
CA THR A 133 -20.79 29.35 -31.49
C THR A 133 -19.63 29.02 -30.55
N GLY A 134 -19.37 29.81 -29.50
CA GLY A 134 -18.17 29.65 -28.67
C GLY A 134 -18.09 28.31 -27.93
N ILE A 135 -19.21 27.79 -27.46
CA ILE A 135 -19.29 26.54 -26.69
C ILE A 135 -19.09 25.30 -27.58
N ILE A 136 -19.37 25.40 -28.87
CA ILE A 136 -19.30 24.26 -29.81
C ILE A 136 -17.84 23.88 -30.09
N TRP A 137 -16.93 24.84 -30.28
CA TRP A 137 -15.53 24.58 -30.61
C TRP A 137 -14.81 23.82 -29.53
N ASP A 138 -15.08 24.13 -28.27
CA ASP A 138 -14.44 23.47 -27.12
C ASP A 138 -14.94 22.04 -26.94
N GLY A 139 -16.16 21.76 -27.38
CA GLY A 139 -16.76 20.42 -27.34
C GLY A 139 -16.36 19.49 -28.51
N ILE A 140 -15.72 20.02 -29.58
CA ILE A 140 -15.32 19.20 -30.72
C ILE A 140 -14.05 18.39 -30.40
N ARG A 141 -14.11 17.10 -30.71
CA ARG A 141 -12.91 16.23 -30.66
C ARG A 141 -11.96 16.60 -31.80
N LYS A 142 -10.85 17.23 -31.45
CA LYS A 142 -9.82 17.69 -32.37
C LYS A 142 -8.74 16.62 -32.58
N PRO A 143 -8.13 16.55 -33.79
CA PRO A 143 -6.90 15.74 -33.96
C PRO A 143 -5.79 16.18 -33.00
N GLU A 144 -4.92 15.26 -32.66
CA GLU A 144 -3.87 15.49 -31.67
C GLU A 144 -2.97 16.69 -32.00
N ALA A 145 -2.70 16.91 -33.29
CA ALA A 145 -1.93 18.06 -33.79
C ALA A 145 -2.63 19.42 -33.57
N HIS A 146 -3.96 19.45 -33.37
CA HIS A 146 -4.76 20.66 -33.25
C HIS A 146 -5.54 20.75 -31.91
N GLN A 147 -5.19 19.94 -30.93
CA GLN A 147 -5.93 19.87 -29.68
C GLN A 147 -5.98 21.21 -28.93
N HIS A 148 -4.92 22.00 -29.07
CA HIS A 148 -4.79 23.32 -28.42
C HIS A 148 -4.91 24.50 -29.39
N THR A 149 -5.23 24.23 -30.66
CA THR A 149 -5.34 25.27 -31.67
C THR A 149 -6.64 26.07 -31.49
N PRO A 150 -6.61 27.37 -31.30
CA PRO A 150 -7.81 28.18 -31.13
C PRO A 150 -8.57 28.31 -32.42
N LEU A 151 -9.91 28.55 -32.33
CA LEU A 151 -10.81 28.70 -33.49
C LEU A 151 -10.32 29.77 -34.45
N CYS A 152 -9.74 30.87 -33.97
CA CYS A 152 -9.30 32.01 -34.78
C CYS A 152 -8.12 31.69 -35.72
N GLU A 153 -7.41 30.55 -35.55
CA GLU A 153 -6.40 30.13 -36.53
C GLU A 153 -7.01 29.53 -37.80
N PHE A 154 -8.23 29.01 -37.69
CA PHE A 154 -8.95 28.42 -38.86
C PHE A 154 -9.99 29.35 -39.43
N PHE A 155 -10.65 30.15 -38.61
CA PHE A 155 -11.78 30.99 -39.00
C PHE A 155 -11.67 32.36 -38.37
N ASN A 156 -11.98 33.39 -39.20
CA ASN A 156 -12.21 34.73 -38.66
C ASN A 156 -13.66 34.79 -38.15
N VAL A 157 -13.85 34.78 -36.83
CA VAL A 157 -15.17 34.76 -36.20
C VAL A 157 -15.56 36.12 -35.71
N GLU A 158 -16.69 36.62 -36.20
CA GLU A 158 -17.28 37.86 -35.74
C GLU A 158 -18.69 37.61 -35.20
N VAL A 159 -19.01 38.23 -34.08
CA VAL A 159 -20.33 38.10 -33.43
C VAL A 159 -21.14 39.35 -33.63
N THR A 160 -22.34 39.22 -34.19
CA THR A 160 -23.27 40.32 -34.38
C THR A 160 -24.59 40.02 -33.68
N ALA A 161 -25.07 40.93 -32.86
CA ALA A 161 -26.37 40.82 -32.21
C ALA A 161 -27.42 41.55 -33.03
N LEU A 162 -28.55 40.89 -33.29
CA LEU A 162 -29.71 41.47 -33.97
C LEU A 162 -30.93 41.42 -33.04
N SER A 163 -31.76 42.42 -33.09
CA SER A 163 -33.05 42.45 -32.39
C SER A 163 -34.00 41.39 -32.93
N SER A 164 -34.94 40.92 -32.11
CA SER A 164 -35.98 39.99 -32.55
C SER A 164 -36.83 40.63 -33.66
N TYR A 165 -37.03 39.91 -34.78
CA TYR A 165 -37.88 40.34 -35.86
C TYR A 165 -39.36 40.45 -35.46
N GLU A 166 -39.83 39.49 -34.65
CA GLU A 166 -41.21 39.43 -34.18
C GLU A 166 -41.57 40.58 -33.23
N ASP A 167 -40.61 40.93 -32.31
CA ASP A 167 -40.86 41.90 -31.24
C ASP A 167 -40.48 43.34 -31.62
N LYS A 168 -39.48 43.53 -32.52
CA LYS A 168 -38.89 44.82 -32.85
C LYS A 168 -38.52 44.90 -34.36
N GLU A 169 -39.50 44.76 -35.24
CA GLU A 169 -39.30 44.65 -36.68
C GLU A 169 -38.53 45.84 -37.27
N ASP A 170 -38.87 47.06 -36.90
CA ASP A 170 -38.20 48.26 -37.43
C ASP A 170 -36.74 48.32 -37.01
N LYS A 171 -36.46 48.00 -35.77
CA LYS A 171 -35.10 47.97 -35.26
C LYS A 171 -34.28 46.84 -35.90
N PHE A 172 -34.88 45.68 -36.07
CA PHE A 172 -34.24 44.55 -36.76
C PHE A 172 -33.91 45.00 -38.25
N LYS A 173 -34.80 45.62 -38.95
CA LYS A 173 -34.52 46.09 -40.30
C LYS A 173 -33.41 47.12 -40.38
N GLU A 174 -33.33 48.02 -39.40
CA GLU A 174 -32.26 49.01 -39.30
C GLU A 174 -30.88 48.28 -38.99
N GLU A 175 -30.85 47.39 -38.06
CA GLU A 175 -29.63 46.61 -37.69
C GLU A 175 -29.18 45.74 -38.86
N VAL A 176 -30.10 45.10 -39.59
CA VAL A 176 -29.79 44.31 -40.78
C VAL A 176 -29.29 45.20 -41.92
N ALA A 177 -29.85 46.42 -42.10
CA ALA A 177 -29.35 47.39 -43.10
C ALA A 177 -27.89 47.83 -42.75
N GLN A 178 -27.57 48.02 -41.46
CA GLN A 178 -26.21 48.29 -41.01
C GLN A 178 -25.29 47.07 -41.25
N LEU A 179 -25.76 45.86 -40.95
CA LEU A 179 -24.99 44.62 -41.19
C LEU A 179 -24.74 44.45 -42.70
N ARG A 180 -25.71 44.74 -43.56
CA ARG A 180 -25.55 44.67 -45.02
C ARG A 180 -24.38 45.51 -45.53
N GLN A 181 -24.15 46.68 -44.98
CA GLN A 181 -23.06 47.56 -45.41
C GLN A 181 -21.68 46.86 -45.28
N ARG A 182 -21.55 45.91 -44.35
CA ARG A 182 -20.31 45.14 -44.16
C ARG A 182 -20.05 44.12 -45.29
N PHE A 183 -21.09 43.74 -46.04
CA PHE A 183 -20.94 42.84 -47.18
C PHE A 183 -20.58 43.58 -48.49
N PHE A 184 -20.74 44.91 -48.53
CA PHE A 184 -20.16 45.71 -49.62
C PHE A 184 -18.62 45.61 -49.52
N HIS A 185 -17.97 45.29 -50.62
CA HIS A 185 -16.53 45.04 -50.66
C HIS A 185 -16.04 43.86 -49.81
N SER A 186 -16.92 42.89 -49.58
CA SER A 186 -16.59 41.70 -48.74
C SER A 186 -15.34 40.94 -49.21
N ILE A 187 -15.07 40.94 -50.52
CA ILE A 187 -13.89 40.29 -51.16
C ILE A 187 -12.67 41.21 -51.27
N ALA A 188 -12.74 42.46 -50.85
CA ALA A 188 -11.56 43.34 -50.80
C ALA A 188 -10.58 42.91 -49.75
N PRO A 189 -9.28 43.26 -49.88
CA PRO A 189 -8.30 42.98 -48.84
C PRO A 189 -8.74 43.53 -47.47
N GLY A 190 -8.80 42.64 -46.45
CA GLY A 190 -9.33 42.97 -45.13
C GLY A 190 -10.87 42.96 -45.03
N GLY A 191 -11.59 42.55 -46.07
CA GLY A 191 -13.05 42.35 -46.06
C GLY A 191 -13.46 41.05 -45.35
N LEU A 192 -14.79 40.84 -45.22
CA LEU A 192 -15.37 39.69 -44.52
C LEU A 192 -14.99 38.34 -45.11
N ALA A 193 -14.75 38.27 -46.45
CA ALA A 193 -14.38 37.03 -47.12
C ALA A 193 -12.92 36.58 -46.87
N GLY A 194 -12.12 37.37 -46.16
CA GLY A 194 -10.77 37.00 -45.76
C GLY A 194 -9.81 36.70 -46.93
N ASP A 195 -8.94 35.72 -46.76
CA ASP A 195 -7.97 35.32 -47.79
C ASP A 195 -8.61 34.34 -48.79
N ARG A 196 -8.78 34.79 -50.02
CA ARG A 196 -9.47 34.05 -51.08
C ARG A 196 -8.51 33.26 -52.01
N ARG A 197 -7.41 32.73 -51.49
CA ARG A 197 -6.41 31.97 -52.29
C ARG A 197 -6.99 30.75 -53.01
N GLY A 198 -8.04 30.12 -52.46
CA GLY A 198 -8.65 28.90 -52.99
C GLY A 198 -9.90 29.12 -53.84
N VAL A 199 -10.27 30.36 -54.13
CA VAL A 199 -11.51 30.65 -54.87
C VAL A 199 -11.40 30.23 -56.35
N VAL A 200 -12.38 29.47 -56.79
CA VAL A 200 -12.50 29.00 -58.16
C VAL A 200 -13.13 30.12 -59.06
N PRO A 201 -12.73 30.22 -60.31
CA PRO A 201 -13.42 31.10 -61.23
C PRO A 201 -14.95 30.80 -61.32
N ALA A 202 -15.77 31.80 -61.39
CA ALA A 202 -17.24 31.66 -61.43
C ALA A 202 -17.71 30.70 -62.53
N SER A 203 -16.99 30.64 -63.68
CA SER A 203 -17.25 29.68 -64.76
C SER A 203 -17.06 28.20 -64.40
N ALA A 204 -16.22 27.91 -63.36
CA ALA A 204 -15.98 26.57 -62.87
C ALA A 204 -16.81 26.26 -61.63
N PHE A 205 -17.59 27.18 -61.08
CA PHE A 205 -18.35 27.05 -59.85
C PHE A 205 -19.27 25.83 -59.87
N SER A 206 -20.02 25.56 -60.93
CA SER A 206 -20.90 24.40 -61.01
C SER A 206 -20.19 23.09 -60.91
N ILE A 207 -19.07 22.92 -61.62
CA ILE A 207 -18.27 21.69 -61.61
C ILE A 207 -17.64 21.50 -60.22
N SER A 208 -17.08 22.57 -59.67
CA SER A 208 -16.45 22.54 -58.35
C SER A 208 -17.48 22.21 -57.25
N ALA A 209 -18.62 22.87 -57.22
CA ALA A 209 -19.69 22.62 -56.27
C ALA A 209 -20.19 21.17 -56.35
N GLN A 210 -20.39 20.64 -57.56
CA GLN A 210 -20.79 19.25 -57.78
C GLN A 210 -19.74 18.25 -57.27
N GLN A 211 -18.46 18.50 -57.56
CA GLN A 211 -17.37 17.64 -57.09
C GLN A 211 -17.26 17.66 -55.56
N ILE A 212 -17.31 18.84 -54.94
CA ILE A 212 -17.29 19.00 -53.50
C ILE A 212 -18.46 18.25 -52.86
N TRP A 213 -19.70 18.39 -53.42
CA TRP A 213 -20.84 17.65 -52.91
C TRP A 213 -20.64 16.12 -52.95
N LYS A 214 -20.16 15.59 -54.07
CA LYS A 214 -19.85 14.16 -54.21
C LYS A 214 -18.87 13.70 -53.15
N VAL A 215 -17.79 14.46 -52.91
CA VAL A 215 -16.82 14.14 -51.89
C VAL A 215 -17.42 14.24 -50.50
N MET A 216 -18.29 15.22 -50.24
CA MET A 216 -18.98 15.35 -48.94
C MET A 216 -19.93 14.18 -48.67
N VAL A 217 -20.74 13.81 -49.66
CA VAL A 217 -21.63 12.65 -49.58
C VAL A 217 -20.81 11.39 -49.34
N ALA A 218 -19.72 11.16 -50.10
CA ALA A 218 -18.84 10.05 -49.90
C ALA A 218 -18.22 10.06 -48.51
N THR A 219 -17.79 11.24 -48.01
CA THR A 219 -17.17 11.38 -46.69
C THR A 219 -18.13 10.97 -45.56
N VAL A 220 -19.38 11.47 -45.62
CA VAL A 220 -20.39 11.19 -44.60
C VAL A 220 -20.82 9.72 -44.67
N ARG A 221 -21.09 9.20 -45.88
CA ARG A 221 -21.48 7.78 -46.05
C ARG A 221 -20.38 6.82 -45.62
N CYS A 222 -19.14 7.08 -46.01
CA CYS A 222 -18.01 6.26 -45.51
C CYS A 222 -17.85 6.36 -44.00
N GLU A 223 -18.17 7.51 -43.39
CA GLU A 223 -18.14 7.66 -41.92
C GLU A 223 -19.29 6.90 -41.25
N GLU A 224 -20.47 6.92 -41.81
CA GLU A 224 -21.61 6.13 -41.33
C GLU A 224 -21.31 4.64 -41.38
N ILE A 225 -20.84 4.12 -42.52
CA ILE A 225 -20.42 2.73 -42.67
C ILE A 225 -19.33 2.41 -41.63
N ALA A 226 -18.32 3.28 -41.50
CA ALA A 226 -17.26 3.06 -40.55
C ALA A 226 -17.76 2.99 -39.07
N ASN A 227 -18.71 3.90 -38.73
CA ASN A 227 -19.31 3.89 -37.40
C ASN A 227 -20.21 2.67 -37.17
N GLU A 228 -20.92 2.22 -38.19
CA GLU A 228 -21.73 1.00 -38.15
C GLU A 228 -20.82 -0.22 -37.95
N LYS A 229 -19.71 -0.34 -38.71
CA LYS A 229 -18.75 -1.42 -38.54
C LYS A 229 -18.07 -1.40 -37.17
N LEU A 230 -17.79 -0.21 -36.65
CA LEU A 230 -17.26 -0.08 -35.28
C LEU A 230 -18.26 -0.55 -34.21
N ASN A 231 -19.56 -0.25 -34.41
CA ASN A 231 -20.62 -0.72 -33.51
C ASN A 231 -20.83 -2.23 -33.65
N GLN A 232 -20.74 -2.78 -34.87
CA GLN A 232 -20.78 -4.21 -35.11
C GLN A 232 -19.58 -4.90 -34.40
N LEU A 233 -18.38 -4.31 -34.49
CA LEU A 233 -17.19 -4.81 -33.77
C LEU A 233 -17.40 -4.82 -32.24
N ARG A 234 -18.04 -3.79 -31.67
CA ARG A 234 -18.36 -3.73 -30.23
C ARG A 234 -19.28 -4.86 -29.78
N SER A 235 -20.17 -5.30 -30.65
CA SER A 235 -21.13 -6.38 -30.39
C SER A 235 -20.70 -7.71 -31.01
N ASP A 236 -19.49 -7.78 -31.59
CA ASP A 236 -18.96 -9.01 -32.17
C ASP A 236 -18.77 -10.08 -31.09
N LYS A 237 -19.34 -11.26 -31.36
CA LYS A 237 -19.31 -12.37 -30.40
C LYS A 237 -17.92 -12.82 -30.08
N GLY A 238 -17.03 -12.88 -31.07
CA GLY A 238 -15.62 -13.26 -30.89
C GLY A 238 -14.85 -12.25 -30.04
N TRP A 239 -15.16 -10.96 -30.23
CA TRP A 239 -14.59 -9.90 -29.40
C TRP A 239 -15.08 -9.99 -27.95
N LEU A 240 -16.37 -10.13 -27.72
CA LEU A 240 -16.96 -10.23 -26.37
C LEU A 240 -16.44 -11.45 -25.62
N GLU A 241 -16.34 -12.61 -26.29
CA GLU A 241 -15.74 -13.83 -25.71
C GLU A 241 -14.25 -13.62 -25.35
N LEU A 242 -13.50 -12.88 -26.15
CA LEU A 242 -12.10 -12.54 -25.85
C LEU A 242 -12.00 -11.58 -24.66
N GLU A 243 -12.86 -10.57 -24.60
CA GLU A 243 -12.89 -9.58 -23.54
C GLU A 243 -13.23 -10.24 -22.20
N GLU A 244 -14.24 -11.10 -22.16
CA GLU A 244 -14.59 -11.88 -20.97
C GLU A 244 -13.45 -12.84 -20.56
N ALA A 245 -12.82 -13.51 -21.53
CA ALA A 245 -11.70 -14.42 -21.25
C ALA A 245 -10.49 -13.71 -20.67
N ILE A 246 -10.23 -12.45 -21.06
CA ILE A 246 -9.12 -11.65 -20.52
C ILE A 246 -9.37 -11.26 -19.06
N GLU A 247 -10.61 -10.96 -18.68
CA GLU A 247 -10.94 -10.67 -17.28
C GLU A 247 -10.61 -11.85 -16.36
N LEU A 248 -10.72 -13.07 -16.86
CA LEU A 248 -10.40 -14.30 -16.13
C LEU A 248 -8.89 -14.61 -16.10
N GLY A 249 -8.10 -14.03 -17.01
CA GLY A 249 -6.65 -14.26 -17.04
C GLY A 249 -5.99 -14.15 -18.42
N PRO A 250 -4.75 -14.62 -18.56
CA PRO A 250 -4.01 -14.53 -19.80
C PRO A 250 -4.57 -15.51 -20.86
N VAL A 251 -4.91 -14.97 -22.04
CA VAL A 251 -5.46 -15.70 -23.19
C VAL A 251 -4.36 -15.99 -24.20
N ARG A 252 -4.26 -17.23 -24.65
CA ARG A 252 -3.34 -17.63 -25.71
C ARG A 252 -3.91 -17.34 -27.11
N GLY A 253 -3.05 -16.95 -28.05
CA GLY A 253 -3.45 -16.63 -29.42
C GLY A 253 -4.31 -15.37 -29.53
N PHE A 254 -4.26 -14.50 -28.54
CA PHE A 254 -5.04 -13.26 -28.50
C PHE A 254 -4.75 -12.37 -29.70
N GLY A 255 -3.47 -12.13 -29.99
CA GLY A 255 -3.05 -11.27 -31.09
C GLY A 255 -3.57 -11.73 -32.46
N GLU A 256 -3.52 -13.04 -32.72
CA GLU A 256 -4.00 -13.61 -33.98
C GLU A 256 -5.52 -13.54 -34.10
N LYS A 257 -6.26 -13.92 -33.04
CA LYS A 257 -7.72 -13.87 -33.02
C LYS A 257 -8.23 -12.44 -33.20
N LEU A 258 -7.67 -11.50 -32.45
CA LEU A 258 -8.10 -10.10 -32.52
C LEU A 258 -7.72 -9.46 -33.86
N SER A 259 -6.53 -9.76 -34.40
CA SER A 259 -6.14 -9.33 -35.75
C SER A 259 -7.13 -9.81 -36.82
N SER A 260 -7.61 -11.06 -36.70
CA SER A 260 -8.61 -11.61 -37.62
C SER A 260 -9.97 -10.90 -37.53
N ILE A 261 -10.40 -10.56 -36.30
CA ILE A 261 -11.65 -9.81 -36.09
C ILE A 261 -11.56 -8.40 -36.68
N ILE A 262 -10.43 -7.70 -36.47
CA ILE A 262 -10.20 -6.37 -37.03
C ILE A 262 -10.12 -6.45 -38.57
N ASP A 263 -9.41 -7.42 -39.13
CA ASP A 263 -9.32 -7.64 -40.59
C ASP A 263 -10.72 -7.89 -41.19
N ALA A 264 -11.55 -8.68 -40.54
CA ALA A 264 -12.92 -8.92 -40.98
C ALA A 264 -13.76 -7.61 -40.98
N CYS A 265 -13.63 -6.80 -39.92
CA CYS A 265 -14.29 -5.50 -39.81
C CYS A 265 -13.85 -4.54 -40.95
N LEU A 266 -12.54 -4.46 -41.22
CA LEU A 266 -12.00 -3.61 -42.29
C LEU A 266 -12.38 -4.11 -43.67
N SER A 267 -12.39 -5.44 -43.90
CA SER A 267 -12.82 -6.04 -45.18
C SER A 267 -14.27 -5.77 -45.46
N GLN A 268 -15.16 -5.91 -44.47
CA GLN A 268 -16.58 -5.57 -44.61
C GLN A 268 -16.80 -4.08 -44.93
N TYR A 269 -16.01 -3.20 -44.32
CA TYR A 269 -16.03 -1.78 -44.65
C TYR A 269 -15.64 -1.56 -46.12
N ASP A 270 -14.58 -2.18 -46.61
CA ASP A 270 -14.10 -2.04 -47.99
C ASP A 270 -15.12 -2.53 -49.01
N GLU A 271 -15.82 -3.64 -48.74
CA GLU A 271 -16.89 -4.16 -49.61
C GLU A 271 -18.05 -3.18 -49.75
N GLU A 272 -18.47 -2.55 -48.65
CA GLU A 272 -19.60 -1.60 -48.66
C GLU A 272 -19.20 -0.22 -49.19
N ALA A 273 -17.95 0.20 -48.94
CA ALA A 273 -17.44 1.50 -49.37
C ALA A 273 -16.87 1.51 -50.80
N ILE A 274 -16.90 0.38 -51.54
CA ILE A 274 -16.21 0.21 -52.83
C ILE A 274 -16.63 1.23 -53.89
N PHE A 275 -17.86 1.72 -53.84
CA PHE A 275 -18.41 2.64 -54.84
C PHE A 275 -18.11 4.12 -54.57
N PHE A 276 -17.45 4.45 -53.45
CA PHE A 276 -17.10 5.80 -53.08
C PHE A 276 -15.69 6.17 -53.56
N ASP A 277 -15.38 7.48 -53.49
CA ASP A 277 -14.07 7.99 -53.85
C ASP A 277 -12.95 7.27 -53.06
N GLU A 278 -11.92 6.83 -53.77
CA GLU A 278 -10.85 6.02 -53.23
C GLU A 278 -10.06 6.73 -52.11
N ALA A 279 -9.81 8.05 -52.28
CA ALA A 279 -9.05 8.80 -51.30
C ALA A 279 -9.85 8.96 -49.99
N VAL A 280 -11.16 9.21 -50.09
CA VAL A 280 -12.07 9.31 -48.95
C VAL A 280 -12.21 7.96 -48.25
N ARG A 281 -12.44 6.90 -49.06
CA ARG A 281 -12.57 5.54 -48.54
C ARG A 281 -11.33 5.14 -47.71
N ASN A 282 -10.13 5.31 -48.30
CA ASN A 282 -8.88 4.94 -47.63
C ASN A 282 -8.61 5.78 -46.39
N ALA A 283 -8.97 7.08 -46.43
CA ALA A 283 -8.84 7.95 -45.24
C ALA A 283 -9.78 7.51 -44.11
N LYS A 284 -11.03 7.17 -44.43
CA LYS A 284 -12.00 6.70 -43.42
C LYS A 284 -11.74 5.30 -42.93
N GLN A 285 -11.20 4.40 -43.78
CA GLN A 285 -10.70 3.07 -43.37
C GLN A 285 -9.61 3.19 -42.30
N LYS A 286 -8.63 4.08 -42.53
CA LYS A 286 -7.57 4.32 -41.52
C LYS A 286 -8.12 4.89 -40.20
N GLN A 287 -9.17 5.74 -40.30
CA GLN A 287 -9.85 6.24 -39.11
C GLN A 287 -10.60 5.12 -38.38
N LEU A 288 -11.27 4.22 -39.12
CA LEU A 288 -11.93 3.03 -38.56
C LEU A 288 -10.93 2.11 -37.87
N GLU A 289 -9.80 1.82 -38.54
CA GLU A 289 -8.72 1.01 -37.97
C GLU A 289 -8.21 1.62 -36.65
N SER A 290 -7.93 2.93 -36.66
CA SER A 290 -7.49 3.62 -35.44
C SER A 290 -8.53 3.54 -34.32
N LYS A 291 -9.81 3.75 -34.61
CA LYS A 291 -10.90 3.67 -33.61
C LYS A 291 -11.10 2.22 -33.12
N ALA A 292 -10.95 1.23 -34.00
CA ALA A 292 -11.00 -0.18 -33.64
C ALA A 292 -9.84 -0.55 -32.69
N LEU A 293 -8.63 -0.07 -33.01
CA LEU A 293 -7.46 -0.25 -32.16
C LEU A 293 -7.65 0.45 -30.79
N ASP A 294 -8.17 1.68 -30.78
CA ASP A 294 -8.48 2.40 -29.53
C ASP A 294 -9.48 1.64 -28.66
N LEU A 295 -10.49 1.00 -29.28
CA LEU A 295 -11.49 0.19 -28.58
C LEU A 295 -10.85 -1.02 -27.88
N VAL A 296 -9.92 -1.69 -28.54
CA VAL A 296 -9.33 -2.95 -28.03
C VAL A 296 -8.08 -2.74 -27.20
N TYR A 297 -7.51 -1.54 -27.20
CA TYR A 297 -6.31 -1.20 -26.46
C TYR A 297 -6.40 -1.48 -24.94
N PRO A 298 -7.52 -1.15 -24.24
CA PRO A 298 -7.67 -1.48 -22.82
C PRO A 298 -7.53 -2.97 -22.54
N ALA A 299 -8.15 -3.82 -23.37
CA ALA A 299 -8.06 -5.26 -23.23
C ALA A 299 -6.63 -5.78 -23.45
N TYR A 300 -5.92 -5.25 -24.44
CA TYR A 300 -4.49 -5.57 -24.63
C TYR A 300 -3.64 -5.20 -23.43
N THR A 301 -3.86 -4.01 -22.83
CA THR A 301 -3.12 -3.58 -21.63
C THR A 301 -3.46 -4.44 -20.40
N THR A 302 -4.71 -4.85 -20.24
CA THR A 302 -5.16 -5.77 -19.19
C THR A 302 -4.51 -7.14 -19.37
N LEU A 303 -4.51 -7.67 -20.59
CA LEU A 303 -3.84 -8.93 -20.91
C LEU A 303 -2.35 -8.91 -20.57
N LEU A 304 -1.63 -7.86 -20.97
CA LEU A 304 -0.22 -7.68 -20.59
C LEU A 304 -0.05 -7.60 -19.06
N GLY A 305 -0.99 -6.99 -18.38
CA GLY A 305 -1.04 -6.96 -16.91
C GLY A 305 -1.14 -8.37 -16.30
N HIS A 306 -2.03 -9.20 -16.83
CA HIS A 306 -2.19 -10.59 -16.40
C HIS A 306 -0.96 -11.44 -16.71
N ILE A 307 -0.39 -11.30 -17.93
CA ILE A 307 0.86 -11.99 -18.32
C ILE A 307 1.99 -11.62 -17.35
N ARG A 308 2.14 -10.32 -17.02
CA ARG A 308 3.13 -9.85 -16.06
C ARG A 308 2.91 -10.43 -14.66
N SER A 309 1.67 -10.36 -14.15
CA SER A 309 1.35 -10.87 -12.81
C SER A 309 1.60 -12.36 -12.71
N LYS A 310 1.16 -13.13 -13.70
CA LYS A 310 1.42 -14.57 -13.76
C LYS A 310 2.90 -14.88 -13.82
N ALA A 311 3.65 -14.19 -14.68
CA ALA A 311 5.10 -14.39 -14.78
C ALA A 311 5.82 -14.08 -13.47
N LEU A 312 5.40 -13.02 -12.75
CA LEU A 312 5.95 -12.69 -11.44
C LEU A 312 5.61 -13.76 -10.38
N ASP A 313 4.39 -14.27 -10.38
CA ASP A 313 3.98 -15.28 -9.40
C ASP A 313 4.63 -16.65 -9.69
N ASP A 314 4.79 -17.00 -10.95
CA ASP A 314 5.56 -18.17 -11.37
C ASP A 314 7.04 -18.04 -10.94
N PHE A 315 7.64 -16.85 -11.09
CA PHE A 315 8.99 -16.55 -10.61
C PHE A 315 9.11 -16.74 -9.10
N LYS A 316 8.18 -16.15 -8.31
CA LYS A 316 8.17 -16.27 -6.85
C LYS A 316 8.11 -17.73 -6.41
N THR A 317 7.20 -18.49 -7.01
CA THR A 317 7.00 -19.91 -6.68
C THR A 317 8.24 -20.74 -7.03
N LYS A 318 8.83 -20.53 -8.23
CA LYS A 318 10.03 -21.25 -8.67
C LYS A 318 11.25 -20.90 -7.82
N LEU A 319 11.42 -19.61 -7.47
CA LEU A 319 12.50 -19.16 -6.58
C LEU A 319 12.36 -19.80 -5.19
N GLU A 320 11.17 -19.77 -4.59
CA GLU A 320 10.92 -20.37 -3.30
C GLU A 320 11.18 -21.89 -3.29
N GLN A 321 10.75 -22.59 -4.34
CA GLN A 321 11.03 -24.03 -4.50
C GLN A 321 12.52 -24.32 -4.58
N SER A 322 13.29 -23.56 -5.37
CA SER A 322 14.74 -23.71 -5.48
C SER A 322 15.45 -23.48 -4.14
N LEU A 323 15.02 -22.45 -3.41
CA LEU A 323 15.58 -22.16 -2.08
C LEU A 323 15.26 -23.26 -1.06
N ASN A 324 14.07 -23.82 -1.11
CA ASN A 324 13.67 -24.93 -0.25
C ASN A 324 14.43 -26.23 -0.59
N ASN A 325 14.86 -26.40 -1.86
CA ASN A 325 15.70 -27.49 -2.29
C ASN A 325 17.18 -27.31 -1.94
N GLY A 326 17.56 -26.16 -1.36
CA GLY A 326 18.93 -25.87 -0.95
C GLY A 326 19.84 -25.36 -2.08
N GLU A 327 19.28 -24.91 -3.18
CA GLU A 327 20.05 -24.31 -4.27
C GLU A 327 20.58 -22.92 -3.85
N GLY A 328 21.71 -22.50 -4.43
CA GLY A 328 22.30 -21.19 -4.15
C GLY A 328 21.37 -20.05 -4.58
N PHE A 329 21.21 -19.04 -3.72
CA PHE A 329 20.29 -17.93 -3.95
C PHE A 329 20.58 -17.19 -5.26
N ALA A 330 21.81 -16.73 -5.46
CA ALA A 330 22.19 -15.91 -6.62
C ALA A 330 22.06 -16.69 -7.95
N SER A 331 22.40 -17.99 -7.96
CA SER A 331 22.25 -18.85 -9.13
C SER A 331 20.79 -19.08 -9.47
N SER A 332 19.94 -19.34 -8.47
CA SER A 332 18.50 -19.52 -8.64
C SER A 332 17.83 -18.26 -9.20
N VAL A 333 18.18 -17.10 -8.63
CA VAL A 333 17.66 -15.80 -9.11
C VAL A 333 18.02 -15.58 -10.57
N ARG A 334 19.28 -15.76 -10.98
CA ARG A 334 19.69 -15.58 -12.38
C ARG A 334 18.93 -16.50 -13.31
N THR A 335 18.85 -17.77 -12.97
CA THR A 335 18.17 -18.80 -13.79
C THR A 335 16.69 -18.47 -13.96
N TRP A 336 15.99 -18.20 -12.87
CA TRP A 336 14.56 -17.95 -12.92
C TRP A 336 14.22 -16.58 -13.49
N THR A 337 15.04 -15.55 -13.28
CA THR A 337 14.85 -14.25 -13.94
C THR A 337 14.94 -14.42 -15.45
N GLN A 338 15.99 -15.09 -15.94
CA GLN A 338 16.15 -15.32 -17.38
C GLN A 338 14.99 -16.13 -17.96
N SER A 339 14.59 -17.21 -17.31
CA SER A 339 13.46 -18.05 -17.74
C SER A 339 12.15 -17.27 -17.77
N THR A 340 11.86 -16.52 -16.72
CA THR A 340 10.63 -15.74 -16.59
C THR A 340 10.57 -14.63 -17.64
N MET A 341 11.66 -13.92 -17.88
CA MET A 341 11.71 -12.89 -18.91
C MET A 341 11.51 -13.48 -20.32
N LEU A 342 12.07 -14.65 -20.60
CA LEU A 342 11.85 -15.35 -21.87
C LEU A 342 10.39 -15.80 -22.03
N GLU A 343 9.80 -16.35 -20.99
CA GLU A 343 8.39 -16.75 -20.97
C GLU A 343 7.46 -15.55 -21.20
N PHE A 344 7.76 -14.40 -20.55
CA PHE A 344 7.05 -13.14 -20.75
C PHE A 344 7.19 -12.64 -22.19
N ASP A 345 8.40 -12.61 -22.73
CA ASP A 345 8.67 -12.15 -24.11
C ASP A 345 7.91 -13.02 -25.13
N LYS A 346 7.84 -14.32 -24.93
CA LYS A 346 7.05 -15.24 -25.75
C LYS A 346 5.54 -14.98 -25.65
N ALA A 347 5.03 -14.80 -24.43
CA ALA A 347 3.60 -14.54 -24.21
C ALA A 347 3.18 -13.16 -24.73
N SER A 348 4.04 -12.15 -24.59
CA SER A 348 3.76 -10.80 -25.13
C SER A 348 3.84 -10.77 -26.67
N ALA A 349 4.69 -11.58 -27.30
CA ALA A 349 4.72 -11.76 -28.75
C ALA A 349 3.45 -12.44 -29.27
N ASP A 350 2.91 -13.44 -28.56
CA ASP A 350 1.63 -14.08 -28.87
C ASP A 350 0.43 -13.12 -28.73
N ALA A 351 0.54 -12.13 -27.86
CA ALA A 351 -0.46 -11.09 -27.67
C ALA A 351 -0.39 -9.94 -28.71
N ALA A 352 0.67 -9.86 -29.50
CA ALA A 352 0.90 -8.78 -30.45
C ALA A 352 -0.13 -8.78 -31.59
N ILE A 353 -0.69 -7.61 -31.89
CA ILE A 353 -1.69 -7.39 -32.92
C ILE A 353 -0.97 -6.88 -34.17
N ARG A 354 -1.25 -7.50 -35.33
CA ARG A 354 -0.57 -7.15 -36.60
C ARG A 354 -0.79 -5.70 -37.05
N GLN A 355 -1.97 -5.18 -36.81
CA GLN A 355 -2.39 -3.83 -37.20
C GLN A 355 -1.86 -2.76 -36.25
N ALA A 356 -1.39 -3.15 -35.04
CA ALA A 356 -0.97 -2.22 -34.01
C ALA A 356 0.55 -2.28 -33.78
N ASN A 357 1.18 -1.12 -33.70
CA ASN A 357 2.59 -1.03 -33.31
C ASN A 357 2.74 -0.80 -31.80
N TRP A 358 2.11 -1.67 -31.01
CA TRP A 358 2.16 -1.57 -29.55
C TRP A 358 3.32 -2.36 -28.98
N GLY A 359 4.13 -1.71 -28.16
CA GLY A 359 5.28 -2.35 -27.52
C GLY A 359 4.96 -2.80 -26.09
N ALA A 360 5.43 -4.00 -25.73
CA ALA A 360 5.35 -4.51 -24.37
C ALA A 360 6.53 -4.05 -23.47
N SER A 361 7.47 -3.23 -23.98
CA SER A 361 8.72 -2.85 -23.30
C SER A 361 8.49 -2.26 -21.91
N LYS A 362 7.55 -1.32 -21.77
CA LYS A 362 7.23 -0.69 -20.49
C LYS A 362 6.74 -1.70 -19.43
N VAL A 363 5.96 -2.69 -19.86
CA VAL A 363 5.46 -3.75 -18.97
C VAL A 363 6.57 -4.74 -18.65
N ARG A 364 7.44 -5.03 -19.61
CA ARG A 364 8.66 -5.84 -19.45
C ARG A 364 9.60 -5.24 -18.42
N ASP A 365 9.88 -3.93 -18.54
CA ASP A 365 10.74 -3.20 -17.60
C ASP A 365 10.12 -3.13 -16.21
N LYS A 366 8.78 -3.08 -16.14
CA LYS A 366 8.06 -3.15 -14.87
C LYS A 366 8.20 -4.53 -14.24
N LEU A 367 8.05 -5.60 -15.02
CA LEU A 367 8.26 -6.98 -14.56
C LEU A 367 9.69 -7.15 -14.00
N HIS A 368 10.69 -6.65 -14.71
CA HIS A 368 12.09 -6.74 -14.26
C HIS A 368 12.26 -6.05 -12.90
N ARG A 369 11.75 -4.84 -12.74
CA ARG A 369 11.78 -4.12 -11.46
C ARG A 369 11.02 -4.83 -10.36
N ASP A 370 9.87 -5.43 -10.67
CA ASP A 370 9.08 -6.20 -9.69
C ASP A 370 9.85 -7.46 -9.24
N ILE A 371 10.55 -8.13 -10.16
CA ILE A 371 11.45 -9.27 -9.88
C ILE A 371 12.60 -8.80 -8.99
N ASP A 372 13.29 -7.72 -9.35
CA ASP A 372 14.43 -7.18 -8.59
C ASP A 372 13.99 -6.77 -7.17
N SER A 373 12.85 -6.11 -7.06
CA SER A 373 12.28 -5.71 -5.77
C SER A 373 11.94 -6.94 -4.90
N HIS A 374 11.30 -7.96 -5.49
CA HIS A 374 10.99 -9.18 -4.77
C HIS A 374 12.27 -9.94 -4.36
N THR A 375 13.22 -10.06 -5.27
CA THR A 375 14.53 -10.70 -5.02
C THR A 375 15.27 -10.00 -3.88
N SER A 376 15.32 -8.66 -3.89
CA SER A 376 15.94 -7.87 -2.83
C SER A 376 15.24 -8.10 -1.48
N SER A 377 13.91 -8.16 -1.48
CA SER A 377 13.12 -8.43 -0.27
C SER A 377 13.40 -9.84 0.28
N VAL A 378 13.40 -10.87 -0.58
CA VAL A 378 13.68 -12.26 -0.18
C VAL A 378 15.12 -12.40 0.30
N CYS A 379 16.08 -11.78 -0.41
CA CYS A 379 17.48 -11.73 -0.02
C CYS A 379 17.65 -11.17 1.38
N SER A 380 17.09 -10.00 1.63
CA SER A 380 17.15 -9.32 2.93
C SER A 380 16.50 -10.15 4.04
N ALA A 381 15.35 -10.75 3.77
CA ALA A 381 14.65 -11.61 4.73
C ALA A 381 15.46 -12.87 5.06
N LYS A 382 16.05 -13.52 4.06
CA LYS A 382 16.88 -14.72 4.26
C LYS A 382 18.19 -14.41 4.98
N LEU A 383 18.84 -13.30 4.63
CA LEU A 383 20.04 -12.85 5.34
C LEU A 383 19.74 -12.50 6.79
N LEU A 384 18.61 -11.85 7.07
CA LEU A 384 18.18 -11.59 8.43
C LEU A 384 17.88 -12.88 9.20
N GLU A 385 17.21 -13.84 8.56
CA GLU A 385 16.93 -15.16 9.14
C GLU A 385 18.25 -15.88 9.51
N ILE A 386 19.19 -15.93 8.58
CA ILE A 386 20.51 -16.53 8.80
C ILE A 386 21.22 -15.82 9.94
N THR A 387 21.33 -14.50 9.90
CA THR A 387 21.98 -13.69 10.94
C THR A 387 21.36 -13.93 12.31
N THR A 388 20.04 -13.87 12.40
CA THR A 388 19.31 -14.10 13.68
C THR A 388 19.53 -15.52 14.21
N ASN A 389 19.62 -16.52 13.32
CA ASN A 389 19.88 -17.89 13.73
C ASN A 389 21.31 -18.06 14.28
N PHE A 390 22.30 -17.40 13.65
CA PHE A 390 23.67 -17.40 14.16
C PHE A 390 23.81 -16.59 15.45
N GLU A 391 23.14 -15.47 15.60
CA GLU A 391 23.05 -14.72 16.85
C GLU A 391 22.47 -15.56 17.98
N LYS A 392 21.38 -16.29 17.73
CA LYS A 392 20.79 -17.20 18.72
C LYS A 392 21.71 -18.34 19.07
N LYS A 393 22.41 -18.94 18.09
CA LYS A 393 23.42 -19.98 18.35
C LYS A 393 24.56 -19.45 19.23
N LEU A 394 25.09 -18.26 18.87
CA LEU A 394 26.13 -17.59 19.64
C LEU A 394 25.69 -17.23 21.06
N ALA A 395 24.49 -16.66 21.19
CA ALA A 395 23.95 -16.34 22.52
C ALA A 395 23.86 -17.58 23.40
N LYS A 396 23.41 -18.72 22.85
CA LYS A 396 23.35 -19.98 23.60
C LYS A 396 24.75 -20.54 23.92
N ALA A 397 25.67 -20.51 22.95
CA ALA A 397 27.02 -21.02 23.11
C ALA A 397 27.85 -20.21 24.12
N LEU A 398 27.54 -18.92 24.29
CA LEU A 398 28.29 -18.02 25.15
C LEU A 398 27.63 -17.82 26.53
N ALA A 399 26.30 -17.67 26.59
CA ALA A 399 25.64 -17.26 27.84
C ALA A 399 25.84 -18.23 29.01
N GLU A 400 25.54 -19.51 28.79
CA GLU A 400 25.66 -20.55 29.84
C GLU A 400 27.12 -20.80 30.26
N PRO A 401 28.10 -20.97 29.34
CA PRO A 401 29.49 -21.16 29.73
C PRO A 401 30.10 -19.94 30.43
N VAL A 402 29.78 -18.72 30.00
CA VAL A 402 30.25 -17.49 30.63
C VAL A 402 29.72 -17.39 32.06
N GLU A 403 28.43 -17.68 32.27
CA GLU A 403 27.85 -17.75 33.63
C GLU A 403 28.60 -18.74 34.52
N SER A 404 28.81 -19.95 34.01
CA SER A 404 29.55 -20.99 34.71
C SER A 404 30.98 -20.58 35.03
N LEU A 405 31.69 -19.90 34.14
CA LEU A 405 33.04 -19.38 34.38
C LEU A 405 33.07 -18.28 35.45
N PHE A 406 32.07 -17.41 35.50
CA PHE A 406 31.94 -16.45 36.60
C PHE A 406 31.56 -17.12 37.92
N GLU A 407 30.74 -18.18 37.90
CA GLU A 407 30.40 -18.95 39.09
C GLU A 407 31.60 -19.68 39.69
N ALA A 408 32.44 -20.25 38.85
CA ALA A 408 33.64 -20.93 39.29
C ALA A 408 34.64 -19.99 39.99
N GLY A 409 34.63 -18.69 39.69
CA GLY A 409 35.39 -17.66 40.38
C GLY A 409 36.89 -17.88 40.41
N GLY A 410 37.48 -18.42 39.34
CA GLY A 410 38.89 -18.73 39.19
C GLY A 410 39.75 -17.49 38.92
N LYS A 411 41.06 -17.61 39.14
CA LYS A 411 42.05 -16.51 38.89
C LYS A 411 42.08 -16.05 37.44
N ASP A 412 41.63 -16.90 36.54
CA ASP A 412 41.74 -16.70 35.07
C ASP A 412 40.39 -16.66 34.38
N SER A 413 39.30 -16.32 35.11
CA SER A 413 37.92 -16.30 34.55
C SER A 413 37.82 -15.46 33.28
N TRP A 414 38.38 -14.23 33.28
CA TRP A 414 38.39 -13.39 32.11
C TRP A 414 39.26 -13.90 30.95
N LEU A 415 40.36 -14.59 31.24
CA LEU A 415 41.18 -15.23 30.20
C LEU A 415 40.39 -16.35 29.52
N SER A 416 39.77 -17.22 30.31
CA SER A 416 38.94 -18.33 29.80
C SER A 416 37.73 -17.82 29.02
N ILE A 417 37.12 -16.69 29.46
CA ILE A 417 36.00 -16.03 28.72
C ILE A 417 36.49 -15.46 27.38
N ARG A 418 37.67 -14.85 27.32
CA ARG A 418 38.24 -14.35 26.06
C ARG A 418 38.53 -15.50 25.08
N GLU A 419 39.12 -16.58 25.54
CA GLU A 419 39.39 -17.78 24.74
C GLU A 419 38.09 -18.40 24.21
N LEU A 420 37.08 -18.53 25.09
CA LEU A 420 35.76 -18.99 24.73
C LEU A 420 35.11 -18.06 23.67
N LEU A 421 35.06 -16.76 23.94
CA LEU A 421 34.51 -15.76 23.03
C LEU A 421 35.18 -15.84 21.66
N LYS A 422 36.51 -15.88 21.61
CA LYS A 422 37.25 -15.96 20.35
C LYS A 422 36.92 -17.24 19.59
N ARG A 423 36.95 -18.38 20.23
CA ARG A 423 36.69 -19.69 19.62
C ARG A 423 35.27 -19.75 19.04
N GLU A 424 34.27 -19.47 19.88
CA GLU A 424 32.86 -19.56 19.44
C GLU A 424 32.54 -18.53 18.36
N THR A 425 33.10 -17.32 18.44
CA THR A 425 32.90 -16.27 17.42
C THR A 425 33.56 -16.64 16.11
N GLU A 426 34.81 -17.12 16.10
CA GLU A 426 35.50 -17.53 14.87
C GLU A 426 34.81 -18.72 14.19
N THR A 427 34.33 -19.68 14.96
CA THR A 427 33.55 -20.82 14.48
C THR A 427 32.26 -20.33 13.83
N ALA A 428 31.50 -19.47 14.54
CA ALA A 428 30.26 -18.93 14.03
C ALA A 428 30.45 -18.06 12.78
N VAL A 429 31.49 -17.22 12.71
CA VAL A 429 31.83 -16.39 11.55
C VAL A 429 32.22 -17.26 10.35
N SER A 430 32.96 -18.35 10.55
CA SER A 430 33.31 -19.28 9.48
C SER A 430 32.08 -19.98 8.91
N GLU A 431 31.21 -20.54 9.78
CA GLU A 431 29.95 -21.19 9.37
C GLU A 431 29.01 -20.19 8.71
N PHE A 432 28.92 -18.97 9.25
CA PHE A 432 28.14 -17.87 8.67
C PHE A 432 28.60 -17.56 7.23
N SER A 433 29.93 -17.41 7.05
CA SER A 433 30.51 -17.13 5.73
C SER A 433 30.19 -18.21 4.71
N ALA A 434 30.23 -19.47 5.11
CA ALA A 434 29.81 -20.59 4.26
C ALA A 434 28.30 -20.53 3.92
N SER A 435 27.47 -20.15 4.89
CA SER A 435 26.02 -20.06 4.69
C SER A 435 25.60 -18.92 3.77
N VAL A 436 26.34 -17.81 3.72
CA VAL A 436 26.05 -16.67 2.86
C VAL A 436 26.75 -16.71 1.51
N ALA A 437 27.65 -17.68 1.28
CA ALA A 437 28.40 -17.80 0.03
C ALA A 437 27.49 -17.94 -1.21
N GLY A 438 26.33 -18.62 -1.07
CA GLY A 438 25.35 -18.78 -2.15
C GLY A 438 24.60 -17.50 -2.55
N PHE A 439 24.77 -16.40 -1.82
CA PHE A 439 24.17 -15.10 -2.11
C PHE A 439 25.04 -14.24 -3.02
N GLU A 440 26.33 -14.56 -3.17
CA GLU A 440 27.30 -13.81 -3.99
C GLU A 440 27.31 -12.31 -3.65
N LEU A 441 27.34 -12.01 -2.33
CA LEU A 441 27.40 -10.63 -1.84
C LEU A 441 28.80 -10.05 -2.04
N ASP A 442 28.87 -8.73 -2.09
CA ASP A 442 30.13 -8.01 -2.09
C ASP A 442 30.91 -8.24 -0.79
N GLU A 443 32.24 -8.26 -0.89
CA GLU A 443 33.14 -8.56 0.23
C GLU A 443 32.97 -7.55 1.38
N GLU A 444 32.67 -6.30 1.07
CA GLU A 444 32.40 -5.25 2.08
C GLU A 444 31.13 -5.56 2.89
N THR A 445 30.04 -6.00 2.23
CA THR A 445 28.78 -6.35 2.91
C THR A 445 28.97 -7.60 3.78
N VAL A 446 29.65 -8.62 3.28
CA VAL A 446 29.98 -9.81 4.07
C VAL A 446 30.84 -9.42 5.28
N GLY A 447 31.85 -8.57 5.08
CA GLY A 447 32.70 -8.06 6.15
C GLY A 447 31.94 -7.31 7.22
N ARG A 448 30.99 -6.44 6.83
CA ARG A 448 30.11 -5.73 7.77
C ARG A 448 29.22 -6.67 8.57
N MET A 449 28.66 -7.70 7.94
CA MET A 449 27.83 -8.70 8.61
C MET A 449 28.64 -9.53 9.59
N GLN A 450 29.84 -9.96 9.20
CA GLN A 450 30.76 -10.68 10.08
C GLN A 450 31.15 -9.82 11.29
N GLN A 451 31.44 -8.52 11.07
CA GLN A 451 31.75 -7.61 12.16
C GLN A 451 30.55 -7.44 13.10
N SER A 452 29.36 -7.28 12.57
CA SER A 452 28.12 -7.24 13.37
C SER A 452 27.95 -8.47 14.25
N LEU A 453 28.27 -9.66 13.72
CA LEU A 453 28.20 -10.90 14.47
C LEU A 453 29.26 -10.96 15.59
N ARG A 454 30.47 -10.45 15.35
CA ARG A 454 31.51 -10.30 16.36
C ARG A 454 31.09 -9.34 17.47
N ASP A 455 30.53 -8.21 17.08
CA ASP A 455 30.05 -7.19 18.01
C ASP A 455 28.87 -7.72 18.84
N TYR A 456 27.98 -8.50 18.22
CA TYR A 456 26.90 -9.18 18.93
C TYR A 456 27.42 -10.18 19.96
N ALA A 457 28.40 -11.03 19.58
CA ALA A 457 29.03 -12.00 20.50
C ALA A 457 29.65 -11.30 21.71
N ARG A 458 30.39 -10.20 21.47
CA ARG A 458 30.97 -9.37 22.52
C ARG A 458 29.87 -8.82 23.44
N LYS A 459 28.80 -8.27 22.86
CA LYS A 459 27.67 -7.73 23.61
C LYS A 459 26.94 -8.75 24.47
N VAL A 460 26.83 -10.00 24.01
CA VAL A 460 26.27 -11.11 24.82
C VAL A 460 27.09 -11.32 26.08
N VAL A 461 28.41 -11.37 25.95
CA VAL A 461 29.30 -11.53 27.08
C VAL A 461 29.26 -10.33 28.02
N GLU A 462 29.28 -9.11 27.48
CA GLU A 462 29.15 -7.86 28.23
C GLU A 462 27.86 -7.79 29.04
N ASN A 463 26.72 -8.11 28.39
CA ASN A 463 25.44 -8.14 29.09
C ASN A 463 25.41 -9.17 30.19
N LYS A 464 25.98 -10.38 29.95
CA LYS A 464 26.08 -11.40 30.97
C LYS A 464 26.97 -10.96 32.12
N ALA A 465 28.07 -10.28 31.82
CA ALA A 465 28.94 -9.71 32.86
C ALA A 465 28.21 -8.63 33.70
N ARG A 466 27.37 -7.79 33.07
CA ARG A 466 26.55 -6.82 33.81
C ARG A 466 25.53 -7.49 34.72
N ASP A 467 24.86 -8.52 34.22
CA ASP A 467 23.91 -9.32 35.03
C ASP A 467 24.60 -9.93 36.23
N GLU A 468 25.81 -10.50 36.06
CA GLU A 468 26.58 -11.08 37.13
C GLU A 468 27.16 -10.05 38.12
N ALA A 469 27.54 -8.87 37.60
CA ALA A 469 27.94 -7.76 38.46
C ALA A 469 26.79 -7.29 39.37
N GLY A 470 25.53 -7.35 38.89
CA GLY A 470 24.34 -7.09 39.71
C GLY A 470 24.17 -8.09 40.89
N LYS A 471 24.69 -9.30 40.72
CA LYS A 471 24.63 -10.37 41.78
C LYS A 471 25.87 -10.43 42.66
N ILE A 472 26.84 -9.55 42.46
CA ILE A 472 28.18 -9.64 43.08
C ILE A 472 28.12 -9.68 44.60
N LEU A 473 27.23 -8.96 45.27
CA LEU A 473 27.09 -8.96 46.70
C LEU A 473 26.74 -10.35 47.24
N ILE A 474 25.85 -11.06 46.55
CA ILE A 474 25.48 -12.44 46.92
C ILE A 474 26.69 -13.34 46.77
N ARG A 475 27.37 -13.27 45.62
CA ARG A 475 28.55 -14.08 45.33
C ARG A 475 29.72 -13.80 46.33
N MET A 476 29.90 -12.55 46.70
CA MET A 476 30.88 -12.18 47.74
C MET A 476 30.56 -12.84 49.09
N LYS A 477 29.28 -12.88 49.46
CA LYS A 477 28.84 -13.55 50.71
C LYS A 477 29.00 -15.05 50.63
N ASP A 478 28.66 -15.66 49.51
CA ASP A 478 28.82 -17.09 49.29
C ASP A 478 30.30 -17.47 49.32
N ARG A 479 31.17 -16.69 48.68
CA ARG A 479 32.62 -16.90 48.71
C ARG A 479 33.19 -16.71 50.09
N PHE A 480 32.73 -15.67 50.80
CA PHE A 480 33.10 -15.46 52.21
C PHE A 480 32.66 -16.66 53.05
N SER A 481 31.42 -17.09 52.93
CA SER A 481 30.88 -18.22 53.67
C SER A 481 31.65 -19.51 53.39
N THR A 482 32.00 -19.77 52.12
CA THR A 482 32.78 -20.93 51.70
C THR A 482 34.17 -20.93 52.35
N VAL A 483 34.92 -19.84 52.30
CA VAL A 483 36.28 -19.72 52.83
C VAL A 483 36.28 -19.65 54.37
N PHE A 484 35.26 -18.97 54.92
CA PHE A 484 35.15 -18.76 56.34
C PHE A 484 34.69 -20.04 57.11
N ASN A 485 33.60 -20.67 56.56
CA ASN A 485 32.97 -21.81 57.28
C ASN A 485 33.53 -23.17 56.92
N HIS A 486 34.40 -23.31 55.88
CA HIS A 486 35.00 -24.56 55.50
C HIS A 486 36.53 -24.49 55.61
N ASP A 487 37.17 -25.63 55.88
CA ASP A 487 38.61 -25.75 55.84
C ASP A 487 39.15 -26.04 54.42
N ASN A 488 40.45 -26.30 54.29
CA ASN A 488 41.07 -26.58 52.98
C ASN A 488 40.62 -27.93 52.39
N ASP A 489 40.01 -28.81 53.17
CA ASP A 489 39.47 -30.10 52.77
C ASP A 489 37.95 -30.00 52.50
N SER A 490 37.39 -28.77 52.41
CA SER A 490 35.96 -28.46 52.22
C SER A 490 35.04 -29.03 53.32
N LEU A 491 35.58 -29.34 54.48
CA LEU A 491 34.83 -29.80 55.66
C LEU A 491 34.35 -28.57 56.46
N PRO A 492 33.13 -28.60 57.03
CA PRO A 492 32.67 -27.56 57.95
C PRO A 492 33.65 -27.30 59.11
N ARG A 493 34.07 -26.03 59.24
CA ARG A 493 35.03 -25.61 60.25
C ARG A 493 34.39 -25.62 61.63
N VAL A 494 35.04 -26.28 62.57
CA VAL A 494 34.62 -26.32 63.96
C VAL A 494 35.46 -25.36 64.80
N TRP A 495 34.83 -24.45 65.50
CA TRP A 495 35.48 -23.39 66.29
C TRP A 495 35.91 -23.91 67.63
N THR A 496 37.09 -24.56 67.69
CA THR A 496 37.59 -25.24 68.88
C THR A 496 38.48 -24.36 69.82
N GLY A 497 38.72 -23.08 69.38
CA GLY A 497 39.55 -22.18 70.19
C GLY A 497 41.00 -22.10 69.77
N LYS A 498 41.43 -22.93 68.82
CA LYS A 498 42.78 -22.93 68.24
C LYS A 498 42.89 -22.13 66.97
N GLU A 499 41.73 -21.85 66.30
CA GLU A 499 41.64 -21.17 65.01
C GLU A 499 41.81 -19.65 65.22
N ASP A 500 42.62 -19.03 64.38
CA ASP A 500 42.73 -17.58 64.32
C ASP A 500 41.58 -17.00 63.42
N ILE A 501 40.44 -16.72 64.05
CA ILE A 501 39.25 -16.20 63.40
C ILE A 501 39.59 -14.89 62.66
N ARG A 502 40.52 -14.08 63.16
CA ARG A 502 40.87 -12.80 62.49
C ARG A 502 41.64 -13.03 61.19
N ALA A 503 42.60 -13.98 61.19
CA ALA A 503 43.33 -14.38 59.99
C ALA A 503 42.35 -14.98 58.95
N ILE A 504 41.48 -15.92 59.36
CA ILE A 504 40.48 -16.55 58.49
C ILE A 504 39.47 -15.48 57.91
N THR A 505 39.05 -14.54 58.75
CA THR A 505 38.16 -13.42 58.28
C THR A 505 38.88 -12.57 57.24
N ARG A 506 40.16 -12.26 57.43
CA ARG A 506 40.94 -11.49 56.45
C ARG A 506 41.09 -12.26 55.14
N ASP A 507 41.38 -13.54 55.20
CA ASP A 507 41.52 -14.38 54.02
C ASP A 507 40.18 -14.53 53.28
N ALA A 508 39.07 -14.74 53.99
CA ALA A 508 37.72 -14.78 53.42
C ALA A 508 37.31 -13.46 52.82
N ARG A 509 37.58 -12.33 53.48
CA ARG A 509 37.36 -10.99 52.97
C ARG A 509 38.23 -10.69 51.74
N SER A 510 39.51 -11.08 51.73
CA SER A 510 40.41 -10.94 50.59
C SER A 510 39.92 -11.75 49.38
N ALA A 511 39.45 -12.97 49.59
CA ALA A 511 38.86 -13.79 48.53
C ALA A 511 37.59 -13.17 47.95
N SER A 512 36.75 -12.55 48.79
CA SER A 512 35.55 -11.83 48.32
C SER A 512 35.89 -10.52 47.62
N LEU A 513 36.92 -9.79 48.05
CA LEU A 513 37.40 -8.57 47.41
C LEU A 513 37.91 -8.85 46.00
N LYS A 514 38.56 -10.00 45.82
CA LYS A 514 39.04 -10.43 44.51
C LYS A 514 37.88 -10.60 43.54
N LEU A 515 36.79 -11.24 43.94
CA LEU A 515 35.57 -11.35 43.12
C LEU A 515 35.03 -9.97 42.76
N LEU A 516 35.00 -9.03 43.72
CA LEU A 516 34.58 -7.66 43.46
C LEU A 516 35.51 -6.98 42.45
N SER A 517 36.82 -7.19 42.52
CA SER A 517 37.77 -6.62 41.56
C SER A 517 37.60 -7.20 40.16
N ASP A 518 37.36 -8.52 40.09
CA ASP A 518 37.15 -9.21 38.81
C ASP A 518 35.86 -8.76 38.10
N MET A 519 34.86 -8.39 38.86
CA MET A 519 33.57 -7.88 38.35
C MET A 519 33.48 -6.37 38.31
N ALA A 520 34.54 -5.63 38.65
CA ALA A 520 34.50 -4.15 38.57
C ALA A 520 34.56 -3.61 37.17
N ALA A 521 35.20 -4.32 36.25
CA ALA A 521 35.33 -3.93 34.85
C ALA A 521 35.29 -5.12 33.90
N ILE A 522 34.87 -4.88 32.67
CA ILE A 522 34.91 -5.81 31.53
C ILE A 522 36.38 -5.92 31.10
N ARG A 523 36.92 -7.14 31.03
CA ARG A 523 38.30 -7.42 30.63
C ARG A 523 38.37 -8.29 29.38
N LEU A 524 37.59 -7.91 28.35
CA LEU A 524 37.62 -8.62 27.07
C LEU A 524 38.87 -8.26 26.25
N ASP A 525 39.42 -7.07 26.44
CA ASP A 525 40.67 -6.63 25.83
C ASP A 525 41.84 -6.96 26.81
N GLU A 526 43.04 -7.28 26.28
CA GLU A 526 44.24 -7.56 27.08
C GLU A 526 44.89 -6.28 27.63
N LYS A 527 44.10 -5.43 28.26
CA LYS A 527 44.59 -4.23 28.91
C LYS A 527 44.82 -4.48 30.40
N PRO A 528 46.03 -4.26 30.93
CA PRO A 528 46.26 -4.36 32.35
C PRO A 528 45.51 -3.26 33.10
N ASP A 529 44.92 -3.60 34.23
CA ASP A 529 44.29 -2.63 35.14
C ASP A 529 44.84 -2.79 36.56
N ARG A 530 44.70 -1.76 37.40
CA ARG A 530 45.13 -1.75 38.81
C ARG A 530 43.95 -1.77 39.77
N ILE A 531 42.80 -2.23 39.36
CA ILE A 531 41.58 -2.19 40.16
C ILE A 531 41.74 -3.05 41.44
N GLU A 532 42.30 -4.26 41.32
CA GLU A 532 42.51 -5.15 42.45
C GLU A 532 43.41 -4.50 43.51
N SER A 533 44.54 -3.91 43.09
CA SER A 533 45.49 -3.26 44.00
C SER A 533 44.88 -1.99 44.62
N ALA A 534 44.10 -1.22 43.90
CA ALA A 534 43.42 -0.03 44.39
C ALA A 534 42.34 -0.37 45.43
N LEU A 535 41.56 -1.43 45.16
CA LEU A 535 40.56 -1.93 46.09
C LEU A 535 41.22 -2.51 47.37
N TYR A 536 42.27 -3.32 47.23
CA TYR A 536 42.96 -3.93 48.33
C TYR A 536 43.57 -2.88 49.28
N SER A 537 44.33 -1.93 48.74
CA SER A 537 44.94 -0.85 49.52
C SER A 537 43.92 0.08 50.19
N SER A 538 42.80 0.31 49.56
CA SER A 538 41.77 1.24 50.08
C SER A 538 40.81 0.60 51.09
N LEU A 539 40.52 -0.72 50.98
CA LEU A 539 39.46 -1.38 51.74
C LEU A 539 39.98 -2.36 52.80
N ILE A 540 41.14 -2.99 52.62
CA ILE A 540 41.71 -3.96 53.57
C ILE A 540 42.83 -3.32 54.40
N ASP A 541 43.81 -2.63 53.75
CA ASP A 541 44.96 -2.10 54.48
C ASP A 541 44.59 -0.94 55.44
N LYS A 542 43.59 -0.09 55.08
CA LYS A 542 43.11 0.96 56.00
C LYS A 542 42.46 0.44 57.26
N THR A 543 41.94 -0.80 57.28
CA THR A 543 41.36 -1.42 58.47
C THR A 543 42.43 -1.87 59.47
N SER A 544 43.67 -2.13 59.04
CA SER A 544 44.78 -2.53 59.91
C SER A 544 45.45 -1.31 60.54
N ALA A 545 45.37 -0.15 59.98
CA ALA A 545 46.00 1.08 60.46
C ALA A 545 45.20 1.85 61.52
N ALA A 546 43.95 1.47 61.79
CA ALA A 546 43.08 2.14 62.75
C ALA A 546 43.42 1.71 64.23
N THR A 547 44.34 0.80 64.46
CA THR A 547 44.73 0.29 65.84
C THR A 547 46.07 0.76 66.28
N SER A 548 46.86 1.54 65.56
CA SER A 548 48.13 2.12 66.02
C SER A 548 48.27 3.58 65.69
N SER A 549 48.01 4.39 66.69
CA SER A 549 48.63 5.66 67.12
C SER A 549 49.01 6.69 66.07
N GLN A 550 48.26 7.82 66.12
CA GLN A 550 48.73 9.21 66.21
C GLN A 550 50.11 9.59 65.60
N TYR A 551 50.05 10.68 64.81
CA TYR A 551 51.12 11.56 64.32
C TYR A 551 51.86 11.13 63.08
N LEU A 552 51.60 11.68 61.99
CA LEU A 552 52.38 12.60 61.20
C LEU A 552 51.95 12.62 59.74
N THR A 553 51.87 13.85 59.23
CA THR A 553 51.78 14.31 57.81
C THR A 553 50.53 13.95 57.00
N ARG A 554 49.63 14.87 57.07
CA ARG A 554 48.49 15.08 56.19
C ARG A 554 48.98 15.56 54.82
N GLU A 555 49.45 14.69 53.99
CA GLU A 555 49.36 14.85 52.57
C GLU A 555 47.99 14.26 52.19
N ALA A 556 47.14 15.08 51.60
CA ALA A 556 45.83 14.72 51.14
C ALA A 556 45.96 13.74 49.94
N SER A 557 46.18 12.44 50.26
CA SER A 557 46.06 11.41 49.27
C SER A 557 44.58 11.34 48.89
N VAL A 558 44.26 11.78 47.68
CA VAL A 558 42.93 11.66 47.08
C VAL A 558 42.52 10.18 47.20
N ASP A 559 41.40 9.91 47.87
CA ASP A 559 40.87 8.55 48.02
C ASP A 559 40.59 7.99 46.62
N PRO A 560 41.31 6.97 46.13
CA PRO A 560 41.11 6.46 44.75
C PRO A 560 39.69 5.94 44.51
N LEU A 561 38.94 5.65 45.57
CA LEU A 561 37.56 5.18 45.51
C LEU A 561 36.53 6.33 45.61
N ALA A 562 36.96 7.59 45.57
CA ALA A 562 36.08 8.74 45.52
C ALA A 562 35.73 9.14 44.06
N SER A 563 36.44 8.59 43.08
CA SER A 563 36.21 8.83 41.67
C SER A 563 34.94 8.10 41.14
N SER A 564 34.25 8.67 40.17
CA SER A 564 33.13 8.01 39.46
C SER A 564 33.60 6.99 38.41
N THR A 565 34.87 7.03 38.03
CA THR A 565 35.46 6.18 36.97
C THR A 565 36.80 5.61 37.44
N TRP A 566 37.19 4.48 36.87
CA TRP A 566 38.52 3.91 37.05
C TRP A 566 39.50 4.60 36.10
N GLU A 567 40.72 4.91 36.56
CA GLU A 567 41.71 5.68 35.79
C GLU A 567 42.17 5.00 34.48
N GLU A 568 42.18 3.67 34.46
CA GLU A 568 42.73 2.86 33.35
C GLU A 568 41.64 2.13 32.54
N VAL A 569 40.35 2.37 32.81
CA VAL A 569 39.23 1.67 32.19
C VAL A 569 38.31 2.62 31.47
N SER A 570 37.96 2.27 30.23
CA SER A 570 36.97 3.03 29.46
C SER A 570 35.61 3.08 30.17
N PRO A 571 34.89 4.20 30.17
CA PRO A 571 33.60 4.30 30.86
C PRO A 571 32.58 3.23 30.46
N GLU A 572 32.68 2.72 29.23
CA GLU A 572 31.80 1.69 28.65
C GLU A 572 32.09 0.30 29.25
N ASP A 573 33.34 0.05 29.65
CA ASP A 573 33.80 -1.22 30.22
C ASP A 573 33.63 -1.27 31.75
N VAL A 574 33.18 -0.19 32.38
CA VAL A 574 32.96 -0.15 33.82
C VAL A 574 31.65 -0.89 34.14
N LEU A 575 31.75 -1.96 34.92
CA LEU A 575 30.61 -2.71 35.46
C LEU A 575 30.17 -2.16 36.83
N ILE A 576 31.12 -1.88 37.71
CA ILE A 576 30.90 -1.34 39.05
C ILE A 576 31.83 -0.17 39.29
N THR A 577 31.30 1.01 39.53
CA THR A 577 32.11 2.22 39.78
C THR A 577 32.88 2.13 41.10
N PRO A 578 34.00 2.87 41.26
CA PRO A 578 34.76 2.90 42.54
C PRO A 578 33.89 3.22 43.74
N VAL A 579 32.96 4.16 43.59
CA VAL A 579 32.01 4.55 44.67
C VAL A 579 31.07 3.39 45.03
N GLN A 580 30.55 2.68 43.99
CA GLN A 580 29.69 1.50 44.18
C GLN A 580 30.46 0.36 44.84
N CYS A 581 31.72 0.09 44.44
CA CYS A 581 32.57 -0.90 45.09
C CYS A 581 32.71 -0.62 46.58
N LYS A 582 32.93 0.65 46.93
CA LYS A 582 33.03 1.07 48.37
C LYS A 582 31.70 0.89 49.12
N ALA A 583 30.56 1.17 48.48
CA ALA A 583 29.24 0.95 49.06
C ALA A 583 28.94 -0.54 49.27
N LEU A 584 29.15 -1.37 48.23
CA LEU A 584 28.98 -2.81 48.25
C LEU A 584 29.87 -3.48 49.31
N TRP A 585 31.14 -3.02 49.43
CA TRP A 585 32.06 -3.54 50.45
C TRP A 585 31.57 -3.24 51.85
N ARG A 586 31.08 -2.03 52.14
CA ARG A 586 30.48 -1.67 53.43
C ARG A 586 29.26 -2.53 53.75
N GLN A 587 28.39 -2.71 52.79
CA GLN A 587 27.21 -3.56 52.95
C GLN A 587 27.63 -5.03 53.20
N PHE A 588 28.56 -5.55 52.42
CA PHE A 588 29.12 -6.87 52.57
C PHE A 588 29.74 -7.07 53.97
N GLN A 589 30.56 -6.09 54.45
CA GLN A 589 31.11 -6.15 55.81
C GLN A 589 30.03 -6.19 56.88
N GLY A 590 28.98 -5.31 56.76
CA GLY A 590 27.88 -5.30 57.71
C GLY A 590 27.11 -6.62 57.78
N GLU A 591 26.85 -7.22 56.60
CA GLU A 591 26.12 -8.49 56.52
C GLU A 591 26.93 -9.71 56.95
N THR A 592 28.28 -9.69 56.81
CA THR A 592 29.16 -10.78 57.21
C THR A 592 29.65 -10.65 58.69
N GLU A 593 29.54 -9.48 59.30
CA GLU A 593 29.96 -9.22 60.66
C GLU A 593 29.25 -10.09 61.69
N TYR A 594 27.95 -10.33 61.43
CA TYR A 594 27.17 -11.24 62.27
C TYR A 594 27.76 -12.67 62.33
N THR A 595 28.13 -13.19 61.12
CA THR A 595 28.74 -14.54 61.01
C THR A 595 30.09 -14.62 61.76
N VAL A 596 30.91 -13.57 61.64
CA VAL A 596 32.19 -13.49 62.36
C VAL A 596 31.94 -13.38 63.83
N THR A 597 30.98 -12.56 64.27
CA THR A 597 30.65 -12.42 65.72
C THR A 597 30.10 -13.71 66.27
N GLN A 598 29.26 -14.42 65.51
CA GLN A 598 28.77 -15.76 65.90
C GLN A 598 29.91 -16.78 66.07
N ALA A 599 30.88 -16.79 65.13
CA ALA A 599 32.03 -17.67 65.22
C ALA A 599 32.89 -17.32 66.43
N ILE A 600 33.12 -16.06 66.77
CA ILE A 600 33.84 -15.61 67.97
C ILE A 600 33.08 -16.06 69.23
N SER A 601 31.76 -15.84 69.25
CA SER A 601 30.89 -16.24 70.35
C SER A 601 30.89 -17.77 70.55
N ALA A 602 30.84 -18.55 69.45
CA ALA A 602 30.93 -20.00 69.45
C ALA A 602 32.30 -20.48 70.01
N GLN A 603 33.38 -19.81 69.54
CA GLN A 603 34.72 -20.11 70.05
C GLN A 603 34.85 -19.74 71.52
N GLU A 604 34.30 -18.60 71.97
CA GLU A 604 34.30 -18.25 73.43
C GLU A 604 33.39 -19.14 74.23
N ALA A 605 32.25 -19.57 73.70
CA ALA A 605 31.36 -20.53 74.36
C ALA A 605 32.07 -21.87 74.53
N TYR A 606 32.77 -22.32 73.48
CA TYR A 606 33.60 -23.54 73.57
C TYR A 606 34.75 -23.41 74.59
N LYS A 607 35.38 -22.24 74.68
CA LYS A 607 36.40 -21.92 75.68
C LYS A 607 35.82 -21.84 77.07
N ARG A 608 34.55 -21.48 77.25
CA ARG A 608 33.84 -21.45 78.54
C ARG A 608 33.13 -22.73 78.86
N SER A 609 33.44 -23.84 78.16
CA SER A 609 32.82 -25.14 78.32
C SER A 609 32.49 -25.52 79.76
N ASN A 610 31.28 -25.62 80.02
CA ASN A 610 30.46 -26.15 81.11
C ASN A 610 29.70 -25.10 81.89
N ASN A 611 28.45 -25.11 81.71
CA ASN A 611 27.37 -24.43 82.39
C ASN A 611 26.87 -23.14 81.69
N TRP A 612 25.93 -23.32 80.74
CA TRP A 612 24.89 -22.32 80.75
C TRP A 612 23.59 -22.77 80.04
N LEU A 613 22.53 -22.78 80.84
CA LEU A 613 21.16 -22.76 80.41
C LEU A 613 20.71 -21.28 80.33
N PRO A 614 19.96 -20.85 79.33
CA PRO A 614 19.47 -19.47 79.20
C PRO A 614 18.56 -19.11 80.41
N PRO A 615 18.59 -17.85 80.89
CA PRO A 615 17.82 -17.47 82.11
C PRO A 615 16.30 -17.60 81.78
N PRO A 616 15.55 -18.10 82.82
CA PRO A 616 14.12 -18.43 82.64
C PRO A 616 13.21 -17.27 82.22
N TRP A 617 13.64 -16.04 82.49
CA TRP A 617 12.85 -14.86 82.11
C TRP A 617 12.78 -14.60 80.58
N ALA A 618 13.77 -14.95 79.84
CA ALA A 618 13.84 -14.79 78.43
C ALA A 618 12.87 -15.72 77.68
N ILE A 619 12.70 -16.94 78.20
CA ILE A 619 11.73 -17.92 77.68
C ILE A 619 10.30 -17.43 77.97
N MET A 620 10.06 -16.84 79.13
CA MET A 620 8.74 -16.34 79.52
C MET A 620 8.30 -15.08 78.75
N ALA A 621 9.24 -14.21 78.43
CA ALA A 621 8.96 -13.00 77.61
C ALA A 621 8.53 -13.39 76.18
N MET A 622 9.13 -14.40 75.60
CA MET A 622 8.82 -14.83 74.23
C MET A 622 7.42 -15.51 74.13
N VAL A 623 7.05 -16.26 75.18
CA VAL A 623 5.70 -16.84 75.29
C VAL A 623 4.62 -15.79 75.53
N ILE A 624 4.89 -14.76 76.30
CA ILE A 624 3.93 -13.67 76.61
C ILE A 624 3.67 -12.79 75.34
N LEU A 625 4.71 -12.47 74.57
CA LEU A 625 4.56 -11.69 73.34
C LEU A 625 3.76 -12.44 72.29
N GLY A 626 4.06 -13.73 72.05
CA GLY A 626 3.33 -14.57 71.07
C GLY A 626 1.90 -14.85 71.48
N PHE A 627 1.65 -14.96 72.80
CA PHE A 627 0.33 -15.23 73.36
C PHE A 627 -0.64 -14.05 73.26
N ASN A 628 -0.14 -12.82 73.34
CA ASN A 628 -0.95 -11.61 73.24
C ASN A 628 -1.49 -11.42 71.80
N GLU A 629 -0.70 -11.69 70.77
CA GLU A 629 -1.12 -11.61 69.37
C GLU A 629 -2.10 -12.73 69.03
N PHE A 630 -1.85 -13.94 69.52
CA PHE A 630 -2.73 -15.09 69.35
C PHE A 630 -4.09 -14.88 70.04
N MET A 631 -4.11 -14.25 71.22
CA MET A 631 -5.34 -13.94 71.93
C MET A 631 -6.12 -12.78 71.31
N MET A 632 -5.47 -11.86 70.60
CA MET A 632 -6.14 -10.81 69.86
C MET A 632 -6.88 -11.34 68.63
N LEU A 633 -6.34 -12.37 67.99
CA LEU A 633 -6.92 -13.10 66.86
C LEU A 633 -8.11 -13.99 67.30
N LEU A 634 -8.01 -14.62 68.49
CA LEU A 634 -9.09 -15.44 69.09
C LEU A 634 -10.23 -14.64 69.72
N LYS A 635 -10.03 -13.38 70.12
CA LYS A 635 -11.05 -12.53 70.75
C LYS A 635 -12.04 -11.94 69.75
N ASN A 636 -11.77 -11.97 68.46
CA ASN A 636 -12.64 -11.42 67.47
C ASN A 636 -13.30 -12.50 66.63
N PRO A 637 -14.53 -12.93 66.94
CA PRO A 637 -15.18 -14.10 66.30
C PRO A 637 -15.39 -13.89 64.80
N LEU A 638 -15.35 -12.66 64.30
CA LEU A 638 -15.44 -12.33 62.88
C LEU A 638 -14.20 -12.78 62.08
N TYR A 639 -12.99 -12.55 62.66
CA TYR A 639 -11.77 -12.98 61.96
C TYR A 639 -11.62 -14.50 61.95
N LEU A 640 -12.05 -15.19 63.01
CA LEU A 640 -12.04 -16.66 63.10
C LEU A 640 -13.01 -17.26 62.10
N MET A 641 -14.18 -16.63 61.90
CA MET A 641 -15.12 -17.00 60.92
C MET A 641 -14.59 -16.79 59.48
N PHE A 642 -13.94 -15.65 59.22
CA PHE A 642 -13.33 -15.38 57.90
C PHE A 642 -12.20 -16.39 57.57
N ILE A 643 -11.34 -16.69 58.55
CA ILE A 643 -10.26 -17.69 58.36
C ILE A 643 -10.86 -19.09 58.13
N PHE A 644 -11.95 -19.43 58.86
CA PHE A 644 -12.63 -20.71 58.70
C PHE A 644 -13.33 -20.84 57.36
N VAL A 645 -13.99 -19.76 56.89
CA VAL A 645 -14.64 -19.70 55.55
C VAL A 645 -13.58 -19.73 54.46
N ALA A 646 -12.49 -18.99 54.59
CA ALA A 646 -11.40 -18.98 53.62
C ALA A 646 -10.70 -20.35 53.56
N TYR A 647 -10.53 -21.03 54.73
CA TYR A 647 -10.01 -22.40 54.79
C TYR A 647 -10.95 -23.40 54.11
N LEU A 648 -12.27 -23.32 54.35
CA LEU A 648 -13.27 -24.20 53.70
C LEU A 648 -13.32 -23.96 52.20
N LEU A 649 -13.30 -22.69 51.75
CA LEU A 649 -13.26 -22.35 50.35
C LEU A 649 -11.94 -22.80 49.68
N GLY A 650 -10.82 -22.57 50.33
CA GLY A 650 -9.51 -23.04 49.85
C GLY A 650 -9.44 -24.57 49.77
N LYS A 651 -9.97 -25.27 50.79
CA LYS A 651 -10.05 -26.73 50.82
C LYS A 651 -11.01 -27.28 49.77
N ALA A 652 -12.14 -26.63 49.56
CA ALA A 652 -13.10 -27.01 48.54
C ALA A 652 -12.50 -26.84 47.11
N ILE A 653 -11.84 -25.73 46.87
CA ILE A 653 -11.12 -25.45 45.60
C ILE A 653 -9.96 -26.45 45.43
N TRP A 654 -9.22 -26.72 46.47
CA TRP A 654 -8.09 -27.66 46.46
C TRP A 654 -8.52 -29.08 46.10
N VAL A 655 -9.65 -29.55 46.65
CA VAL A 655 -10.19 -30.89 46.39
C VAL A 655 -10.90 -30.95 45.06
N GLN A 656 -11.65 -29.89 44.68
CA GLN A 656 -12.47 -29.88 43.47
C GLN A 656 -11.61 -29.75 42.19
N MET A 657 -10.43 -29.14 42.30
CA MET A 657 -9.53 -28.92 41.17
C MET A 657 -8.36 -29.91 41.12
N ASP A 658 -8.30 -30.86 42.05
CA ASP A 658 -7.20 -31.86 42.15
C ASP A 658 -5.81 -31.24 41.94
N ILE A 659 -5.57 -30.13 42.66
CA ILE A 659 -4.33 -29.34 42.51
C ILE A 659 -3.09 -30.21 42.80
N ALA A 660 -3.20 -31.18 43.71
CA ALA A 660 -2.11 -32.10 44.03
C ALA A 660 -1.78 -33.05 42.86
N GLY A 661 -2.77 -33.41 42.03
CA GLY A 661 -2.56 -34.25 40.85
C GLY A 661 -1.88 -33.51 39.70
N GLU A 662 -2.19 -32.23 39.52
CA GLU A 662 -1.65 -31.41 38.43
C GLU A 662 -0.16 -31.06 38.61
N PHE A 663 0.34 -31.01 39.85
CA PHE A 663 1.77 -30.75 40.12
C PHE A 663 2.65 -32.00 39.98
N ARG A 664 2.08 -33.20 39.71
CA ARG A 664 2.86 -34.43 39.50
C ARG A 664 3.74 -34.40 38.26
N HIS A 665 3.45 -33.55 37.30
CA HIS A 665 4.20 -33.44 36.03
C HIS A 665 5.12 -32.22 35.95
N GLY A 666 5.39 -31.56 37.07
CA GLY A 666 6.29 -30.41 37.18
C GLY A 666 5.58 -29.10 37.55
N THR A 667 6.32 -28.18 38.15
CA THR A 667 5.76 -26.93 38.69
C THR A 667 5.22 -25.97 37.61
N LEU A 668 5.90 -25.84 36.46
CA LEU A 668 5.48 -24.98 35.37
C LEU A 668 4.30 -25.51 34.56
N PRO A 669 4.26 -26.79 34.12
CA PRO A 669 3.07 -27.36 33.47
C PRO A 669 1.85 -27.39 34.38
N GLY A 670 2.03 -27.66 35.68
CA GLY A 670 0.94 -27.64 36.67
C GLY A 670 0.31 -26.25 36.82
N LEU A 671 1.13 -25.20 36.87
CA LEU A 671 0.67 -23.81 37.00
C LEU A 671 -0.07 -23.33 35.75
N LEU A 672 0.36 -23.75 34.56
CA LEU A 672 -0.31 -23.45 33.27
C LEU A 672 -1.65 -24.19 33.19
N SER A 673 -1.71 -25.44 33.59
CA SER A 673 -2.96 -26.22 33.59
C SER A 673 -3.98 -25.66 34.58
N ILE A 674 -3.56 -25.27 35.78
CA ILE A 674 -4.42 -24.57 36.74
C ILE A 674 -4.89 -23.23 36.23
N SER A 675 -4.01 -22.43 35.61
CA SER A 675 -4.36 -21.14 35.03
C SER A 675 -5.43 -21.27 33.94
N SER A 676 -5.31 -22.26 33.06
CA SER A 676 -6.28 -22.48 31.97
C SER A 676 -7.67 -22.92 32.46
N LYS A 677 -7.73 -23.62 33.61
CA LYS A 677 -8.97 -24.02 34.27
C LYS A 677 -9.64 -22.90 35.07
N PHE A 678 -8.82 -21.94 35.59
CA PHE A 678 -9.33 -20.78 36.31
C PHE A 678 -9.93 -19.69 35.42
N LEU A 679 -9.36 -19.48 34.23
CA LEU A 679 -9.77 -18.41 33.32
C LEU A 679 -11.27 -18.45 32.97
N PRO A 680 -11.87 -19.61 32.58
CA PRO A 680 -13.30 -19.66 32.27
C PRO A 680 -14.19 -19.40 33.50
N THR A 681 -13.75 -19.85 34.67
CA THR A 681 -14.51 -19.70 35.93
C THR A 681 -14.52 -18.24 36.39
N VAL A 682 -13.37 -17.55 36.30
CA VAL A 682 -13.26 -16.12 36.63
C VAL A 682 -14.06 -15.27 35.61
N MET A 683 -13.99 -15.61 34.33
CA MET A 683 -14.78 -14.91 33.30
C MET A 683 -16.29 -15.10 33.50
N ASN A 684 -16.74 -16.29 33.91
CA ASN A 684 -18.14 -16.53 34.21
C ASN A 684 -18.59 -15.83 35.49
N LEU A 685 -17.70 -15.69 36.49
CA LEU A 685 -17.99 -14.94 37.70
C LEU A 685 -18.08 -13.44 37.44
N ILE A 686 -17.15 -12.90 36.64
CA ILE A 686 -17.17 -11.49 36.20
C ILE A 686 -18.44 -11.22 35.38
N LYS A 687 -18.83 -12.17 34.50
CA LYS A 687 -20.06 -12.04 33.71
C LYS A 687 -21.31 -12.04 34.58
N ARG A 688 -21.38 -12.90 35.61
CA ARG A 688 -22.48 -12.89 36.58
C ARG A 688 -22.52 -11.65 37.44
N LEU A 689 -21.37 -11.13 37.88
CA LEU A 689 -21.30 -9.86 38.62
C LEU A 689 -21.65 -8.66 37.73
N ALA A 690 -21.35 -8.72 36.43
CA ALA A 690 -21.77 -7.69 35.47
C ALA A 690 -23.28 -7.78 35.16
N GLU A 691 -23.87 -8.98 35.15
CA GLU A 691 -25.29 -9.20 34.98
C GLU A 691 -26.09 -8.78 36.25
N GLU A 692 -25.57 -9.02 37.45
CA GLU A 692 -26.15 -8.53 38.72
C GLU A 692 -26.05 -7.00 38.88
N ALA A 693 -25.04 -6.38 38.32
CA ALA A 693 -24.88 -4.91 38.31
C ALA A 693 -25.84 -4.21 37.32
N GLN A 694 -26.43 -4.91 36.35
CA GLN A 694 -27.39 -4.38 35.37
C GLN A 694 -28.85 -4.71 35.66
N GLY A 695 -29.16 -5.45 36.72
CA GLY A 695 -30.51 -5.89 37.06
C GLY A 695 -31.24 -4.96 38.04
N ASN A 696 -31.76 -3.87 37.55
CA ASN A 696 -32.95 -3.26 38.15
C ASN A 696 -33.68 -2.42 37.10
N GLN A 697 -34.59 -3.08 36.37
CA GLN A 697 -35.86 -2.52 35.90
C GLN A 697 -36.72 -3.66 35.31
N THR A 698 -37.68 -4.04 36.08
CA THR A 698 -38.90 -4.78 35.68
C THR A 698 -39.96 -3.72 35.30
N PRO A 699 -41.14 -4.03 34.69
CA PRO A 699 -41.83 -5.33 34.68
C PRO A 699 -42.68 -5.65 33.42
N GLN A 700 -43.28 -6.84 33.48
CA GLN A 700 -44.63 -7.29 33.10
C GLN A 700 -44.83 -8.03 31.78
N GLU A 701 -45.16 -9.26 32.00
CA GLU A 701 -46.31 -10.11 31.54
C GLU A 701 -46.47 -10.36 30.02
N SER A 702 -46.59 -11.56 29.54
CA SER A 702 -47.59 -12.58 29.80
C SER A 702 -47.31 -13.91 29.08
N GLN A 703 -47.56 -14.97 29.82
CA GLN A 703 -48.28 -16.23 29.52
C GLN A 703 -48.07 -16.99 28.22
N GLY A 704 -47.79 -18.24 28.43
CA GLY A 704 -48.41 -19.33 27.66
C GLY A 704 -47.44 -20.48 27.37
N SER A 705 -47.29 -21.39 28.28
CA SER A 705 -47.96 -22.69 28.32
C SER A 705 -47.34 -23.81 27.47
N THR A 706 -46.94 -24.80 28.18
CA THR A 706 -47.14 -26.28 28.08
C THR A 706 -46.18 -27.04 27.17
N SER A 707 -45.51 -27.97 27.67
CA SER A 707 -45.67 -29.30 28.19
C SER A 707 -44.56 -30.22 27.67
N GLN A 708 -43.92 -30.88 28.59
CA GLN A 708 -43.81 -32.34 28.76
C GLN A 708 -43.16 -33.11 27.60
N THR A 709 -42.31 -34.04 27.76
CA THR A 709 -42.20 -35.16 28.70
C THR A 709 -40.92 -35.92 28.39
N GLN A 710 -40.12 -36.26 29.41
CA GLN A 710 -39.67 -37.60 29.83
C GLN A 710 -38.95 -38.50 28.79
N ILE A 711 -37.93 -39.12 29.11
CA ILE A 711 -37.52 -40.19 30.04
C ILE A 711 -36.59 -41.21 29.33
N PHE A 712 -35.70 -41.79 30.10
CA PHE A 712 -34.99 -43.08 30.09
C PHE A 712 -33.59 -43.11 29.40
N ARG A 713 -32.57 -43.29 30.15
CA ARG A 713 -32.04 -44.34 31.05
C ARG A 713 -31.11 -45.37 30.37
N ASN A 714 -29.92 -45.44 30.93
CA ASN A 714 -29.08 -46.64 31.20
C ASN A 714 -28.34 -47.27 30.01
N HIS A 715 -27.16 -47.70 30.10
CA HIS A 715 -26.27 -48.41 31.04
C HIS A 715 -24.90 -48.60 30.35
N VAL A 716 -23.79 -48.33 31.06
CA VAL A 716 -22.82 -49.32 31.55
C VAL A 716 -22.08 -50.18 30.51
N HIS A 717 -20.80 -49.99 30.32
CA HIS A 717 -19.68 -50.85 30.69
C HIS A 717 -18.33 -50.36 30.14
N LYS A 718 -17.40 -50.27 31.04
CA LYS A 718 -15.97 -50.43 30.85
C LYS A 718 -15.67 -51.91 30.64
N PRO A 719 -14.52 -52.45 30.21
CA PRO A 719 -13.16 -51.98 30.43
C PRO A 719 -12.14 -52.25 29.28
N ASP A 720 -11.00 -51.65 29.50
CA ASP A 720 -9.61 -52.17 29.36
C ASP A 720 -8.94 -52.33 28.01
N SER A 721 -7.88 -51.65 28.00
CA SER A 721 -6.46 -52.05 27.79
C SER A 721 -5.86 -51.97 26.39
N VAL A 722 -4.70 -51.34 26.44
CA VAL A 722 -3.40 -51.73 25.85
C VAL A 722 -3.09 -51.29 24.44
N SER A 723 -2.12 -50.35 24.45
CA SER A 723 -0.86 -50.27 23.69
C SER A 723 -0.85 -50.07 22.16
N ASN A 724 0.00 -49.17 21.88
CA ASN A 724 1.05 -49.13 20.83
C ASN A 724 0.73 -48.68 19.40
N SER A 725 1.38 -47.59 19.17
CA SER A 725 2.37 -47.37 18.11
C SER A 725 1.93 -47.18 16.68
N ILE A 726 2.50 -46.11 16.18
CA ILE A 726 3.15 -45.96 14.87
C ILE A 726 2.29 -45.63 13.65
N SER A 727 2.67 -44.45 13.14
CA SER A 727 2.92 -44.08 11.74
C SER A 727 1.77 -43.86 10.77
N ASN A 728 1.89 -42.72 10.24
CA ASN A 728 1.92 -42.36 8.81
C ASN A 728 0.66 -42.43 7.97
N VAL A 729 0.56 -41.34 7.27
CA VAL A 729 0.38 -41.19 5.80
C VAL A 729 -1.06 -40.98 5.32
N SER A 730 -1.16 -39.82 4.74
CA SER A 730 -1.74 -39.46 3.45
C SER A 730 -3.26 -39.52 3.23
N SER A 731 -3.63 -38.42 2.75
CA SER A 731 -4.28 -38.11 1.48
C SER A 731 -5.81 -38.21 1.39
N VAL A 732 -6.26 -37.16 0.79
CA VAL A 732 -7.17 -37.05 -0.35
C VAL A 732 -8.67 -37.19 -0.07
N GLY A 733 -9.30 -36.16 -0.52
CA GLY A 733 -10.52 -36.30 -1.30
C GLY A 733 -11.73 -35.59 -0.71
N SER A 734 -11.99 -34.48 -1.33
CA SER A 734 -13.05 -34.33 -2.30
C SER A 734 -14.48 -34.24 -1.74
N SER A 735 -14.98 -33.15 -2.08
CA SER A 735 -16.22 -32.82 -2.79
C SER A 735 -17.48 -32.63 -1.97
N VAL A 736 -18.00 -31.50 -2.27
CA VAL A 736 -19.23 -31.21 -3.00
C VAL A 736 -20.46 -30.95 -2.14
N ASP A 737 -21.01 -29.84 -2.48
CA ASP A 737 -22.37 -29.33 -2.68
C ASP A 737 -23.10 -28.85 -1.41
N ASP A 738 -23.88 -27.88 -1.44
CA ASP A 738 -24.59 -27.03 -2.39
C ASP A 738 -25.42 -26.01 -1.61
N ASN A 739 -25.71 -24.90 -2.32
CA ASN A 739 -26.96 -24.14 -2.27
C ASN A 739 -27.30 -23.34 -1.00
N GLU A 740 -27.73 -22.20 -1.09
CA GLU A 740 -28.44 -21.29 -2.02
C GLU A 740 -29.07 -20.15 -1.22
N TYR A 741 -29.26 -19.03 -1.91
CA TYR A 741 -30.26 -17.97 -1.70
C TYR A 741 -30.15 -17.09 -0.44
N SER A 742 -30.30 -15.85 -0.48
CA SER A 742 -30.92 -14.90 -1.43
C SER A 742 -30.95 -13.51 -0.81
N THR A 743 -30.80 -12.56 -1.69
CA THR A 743 -31.48 -11.25 -1.78
C THR A 743 -31.40 -10.21 -0.67
N ALA A 744 -30.90 -9.11 -1.12
CA ALA A 744 -31.61 -7.85 -1.36
C ALA A 744 -31.71 -6.87 -0.18
N ASN A 745 -31.32 -5.73 -0.36
CA ASN A 745 -31.91 -4.43 -0.63
C ASN A 745 -31.22 -3.28 0.07
N LEU A 746 -30.77 -2.35 -0.76
CA LEU A 746 -31.24 -0.96 -0.89
C LEU A 746 -31.25 -0.11 0.40
N SER A 747 -30.46 0.90 0.42
CA SER A 747 -30.89 2.28 0.19
C SER A 747 -29.91 3.31 0.75
N HIS A 748 -29.54 4.24 -0.12
CA HIS A 748 -29.67 5.70 0.00
C HIS A 748 -29.17 6.41 1.26
N ARG A 749 -28.19 7.27 1.10
CA ARG A 749 -28.31 8.78 1.13
C ARG A 749 -26.97 9.44 1.38
N ARG A 750 -26.50 10.22 0.39
CA ARG A 750 -26.39 11.71 0.37
C ARG A 750 -25.80 12.34 1.64
N ARG A 751 -24.69 13.01 1.55
CA ARG A 751 -24.46 14.43 1.27
C ARG A 751 -23.10 14.90 1.80
N THR A 752 -22.36 15.53 0.93
CA THR A 752 -21.79 16.88 0.98
C THR A 752 -20.85 17.22 2.11
N ASN A 753 -19.62 17.58 1.77
CA ASN A 753 -19.11 18.96 1.76
C ASN A 753 -17.61 18.96 1.46
N ALA A 754 -17.25 19.73 0.46
CA ALA A 754 -15.94 20.35 0.37
C ALA A 754 -15.85 21.47 1.41
N PRO A 755 -14.67 21.99 1.78
CA PRO A 755 -14.08 23.09 1.03
C PRO A 755 -12.55 23.05 0.92
N GLU A 756 -12.08 23.60 -0.20
CA GLU A 756 -11.16 24.76 -0.31
C GLU A 756 -9.94 24.81 0.61
N ALA A 757 -8.84 24.94 0.03
CA ALA A 757 -7.96 26.10 -0.19
C ALA A 757 -6.50 25.65 -0.13
N GLU A 758 -5.81 25.99 -1.11
CA GLU A 758 -4.82 27.05 -1.34
C GLU A 758 -3.34 26.64 -1.19
N PHE A 759 -2.64 27.10 -2.21
CA PHE A 759 -1.21 27.48 -2.31
C PHE A 759 -0.14 26.34 -2.22
N SER A 760 0.60 26.07 -3.20
CA SER A 760 1.59 26.85 -3.97
C SER A 760 1.93 26.12 -5.28
#